data_12e340ae0e9278836a406543a6c3d34a
#
_entry.id   12e340ae0e9278836a406543a6c3d34a
#
_cell.length_a   1.000
_cell.length_b   1.000
_cell.length_c   1.000
_cell.angle_alpha   90.00
_cell.angle_beta   90.00
_cell.angle_gamma   90.00
#
_symmetry.space_group_name_H-M   'P 1'
#
loop_
_entity.id
_entity.type
_entity.pdbx_description
1 polymer ?
#
loop_
_entity_poly.entity_id
_entity_poly.type
_entity_poly.pdbx_seq_one_letter_code
_entity_poly.pdbx_strand_id
1 'polypeptide(L)'
;MRLILTLALALAAVNAARAENFVFDTSVARLVIGSDGTANSLINKQNGKEQLRPEKLSFSAVRKSGQIFPASAIEKQGALFHVTFGTSGVSADYRITASADYLVVELTQVQGNGVEEIRLMQLSTSPANAGGLLGVRWNEEFSICLMGLSQEVDSRITSTVVSASVYPEFSMQGQRVALIAVPTPEFLDVVQKVERDFQLPSPTIGGTWAKLSTDARTSYLFTDLTEANADETIRYAKMGGFRYILIYSGTWSTSLGSYPINLKNFPHGEAGLKSVIDKCHAAGLKVGMHMVTSLVGKNDPLVTPKPDPGLLKDGETTLGTDVNEKQTELRATSALGSPVQGNPSDVVVDSEILHCSRTDGAKFLQCQRGFAGTSARAHNAGARIGRLAERDGEYLANLRSPLASAISNRISGVINRVGFDMIYFDGGETNGADGPAWYWTGVQQFQIWGRSKRDLLVQGSGVTDWSWHIFARGTCDDYSAVAVKQHLDYHKIADSRRFYDDNFLPAELGWMGFLQDTPDHPATTPDELEYYAVRMLALDSAVSLETNLSALKANGRSGEMLELLGEYEQLRLSGAVPKAMREELAQGEWHMTRRGEFHPIRYDAQRAAIPGEIMLKNEFEDQPLKFRVQVMPELANPGDPADILLLKGQPPVEVLPPGNKDVMPGILAQRVELSKAVGEQGSAFMVGASDGAAGKALDLTKHRALAVRLEVEGPEQASTDSAVLNLQLEAGNKTYRDYYVDLTFRGTKTVLLPEPGASRTLAEFRPAPSNYQFKAATYSFNYGNVVALNLRWMRYPASSGLRCRVTLVEALAERDSALKQVQLSTGNATITIPGEMTTGNYAEYWGDGSIRVFDPNGVLLRTVPANQGPQLKAGENKLMLRAAGPATVKLTAITTEK
;
A
#
# COMPACT_ATOMS: atom_id res chain seq x y z
N MET A 1 43.77 -23.87 -64.10
CA MET A 1 42.54 -23.38 -63.37
C MET A 1 42.23 -24.25 -62.09
N ARG A 2 43.06 -25.23 -61.74
CA ARG A 2 42.88 -26.02 -60.46
C ARG A 2 43.88 -25.66 -59.37
N LEU A 3 44.93 -24.87 -59.65
CA LEU A 3 45.96 -24.49 -58.68
C LEU A 3 45.65 -23.15 -57.97
N ILE A 4 44.74 -22.31 -58.53
CA ILE A 4 44.38 -21.01 -57.91
C ILE A 4 43.21 -21.16 -56.92
N LEU A 5 42.39 -22.22 -57.06
CA LEU A 5 41.29 -22.49 -56.14
C LEU A 5 41.73 -23.11 -54.80
N THR A 6 42.87 -23.74 -54.75
CA THR A 6 43.41 -24.38 -53.56
C THR A 6 44.17 -23.38 -52.63
N LEU A 7 44.66 -22.26 -53.19
CA LEU A 7 45.29 -21.21 -52.38
C LEU A 7 44.27 -20.24 -51.80
N ALA A 8 43.10 -20.03 -52.42
CA ALA A 8 42.05 -19.20 -51.89
C ALA A 8 41.22 -19.86 -50.73
N LEU A 9 41.16 -21.20 -50.74
CA LEU A 9 40.58 -21.95 -49.61
C LEU A 9 41.54 -22.11 -48.45
N ALA A 10 42.86 -22.04 -48.65
CA ALA A 10 43.84 -22.08 -47.57
C ALA A 10 44.02 -20.73 -46.86
N LEU A 11 43.73 -19.59 -47.54
CA LEU A 11 43.75 -18.25 -46.88
C LEU A 11 42.41 -17.90 -46.17
N ALA A 12 41.32 -18.62 -46.50
CA ALA A 12 40.03 -18.43 -45.72
C ALA A 12 39.97 -19.28 -44.46
N ALA A 13 40.94 -20.22 -44.26
CA ALA A 13 40.95 -21.09 -43.07
C ALA A 13 41.91 -20.62 -41.96
N VAL A 14 42.58 -19.45 -42.09
CA VAL A 14 43.61 -19.00 -41.15
C VAL A 14 43.19 -17.82 -40.24
N ASN A 15 41.98 -17.34 -40.36
CA ASN A 15 41.49 -16.24 -39.44
C ASN A 15 40.19 -16.56 -38.71
N ALA A 16 40.00 -17.80 -38.29
CA ALA A 16 39.25 -18.03 -37.06
C ALA A 16 40.25 -17.91 -35.91
N ALA A 17 40.77 -16.71 -35.63
CA ALA A 17 41.41 -16.40 -34.39
C ALA A 17 40.43 -16.82 -33.29
N ARG A 18 40.78 -17.86 -32.54
CA ARG A 18 40.03 -18.23 -31.32
C ARG A 18 39.91 -16.94 -30.51
N ALA A 19 38.72 -16.42 -30.31
CA ALA A 19 38.48 -15.25 -29.50
C ALA A 19 39.22 -15.47 -28.14
N GLU A 20 40.08 -14.56 -27.77
CA GLU A 20 40.81 -14.64 -26.50
C GLU A 20 39.75 -14.53 -25.39
N ASN A 21 39.83 -15.36 -24.38
CA ASN A 21 38.94 -15.34 -23.22
C ASN A 21 39.64 -14.72 -22.03
N PHE A 22 39.00 -13.74 -21.42
CA PHE A 22 39.41 -13.14 -20.14
C PHE A 22 38.70 -13.87 -19.01
N VAL A 23 39.47 -14.42 -18.09
CA VAL A 23 39.00 -15.25 -16.97
C VAL A 23 39.16 -14.47 -15.66
N PHE A 24 38.09 -14.40 -14.90
CA PHE A 24 38.04 -13.74 -13.59
C PHE A 24 37.51 -14.75 -12.56
N ASP A 25 38.32 -15.02 -11.56
CA ASP A 25 38.07 -16.03 -10.53
C ASP A 25 37.85 -15.39 -9.16
N THR A 26 36.82 -15.84 -8.48
CA THR A 26 36.67 -15.73 -7.01
C THR A 26 36.89 -17.12 -6.39
N SER A 27 36.79 -17.24 -5.05
CA SER A 27 36.82 -18.54 -4.40
C SER A 27 35.76 -19.51 -4.89
N VAL A 28 34.55 -19.00 -5.22
CA VAL A 28 33.35 -19.82 -5.51
C VAL A 28 32.82 -19.68 -6.94
N ALA A 29 33.24 -18.67 -7.68
CA ALA A 29 32.75 -18.42 -9.03
C ALA A 29 33.86 -18.17 -10.04
N ARG A 30 33.59 -18.47 -11.31
CA ARG A 30 34.47 -18.17 -12.46
C ARG A 30 33.66 -17.51 -13.56
N LEU A 31 33.99 -16.26 -13.88
CA LEU A 31 33.42 -15.50 -15.00
C LEU A 31 34.40 -15.57 -16.18
N VAL A 32 33.86 -15.83 -17.39
CA VAL A 32 34.59 -15.81 -18.65
C VAL A 32 33.98 -14.82 -19.59
N ILE A 33 34.74 -13.83 -20.06
CA ILE A 33 34.34 -12.85 -21.06
C ILE A 33 35.22 -13.02 -22.30
N GLY A 34 34.61 -13.13 -23.49
CA GLY A 34 35.34 -13.21 -24.75
C GLY A 34 35.86 -11.84 -25.19
N SER A 35 36.92 -11.85 -26.02
CA SER A 35 37.42 -10.60 -26.64
C SER A 35 36.42 -9.91 -27.57
N ASP A 36 35.35 -10.58 -27.94
CA ASP A 36 34.19 -10.04 -28.67
C ASP A 36 33.18 -9.35 -27.74
N GLY A 37 33.46 -9.23 -26.46
CA GLY A 37 32.58 -8.65 -25.46
C GLY A 37 31.52 -9.58 -24.87
N THR A 38 31.42 -10.83 -25.36
CA THR A 38 30.39 -11.77 -24.90
C THR A 38 30.69 -12.32 -23.51
N ALA A 39 29.73 -12.33 -22.59
CA ALA A 39 29.82 -13.07 -21.33
C ALA A 39 29.58 -14.56 -21.62
N ASN A 40 30.67 -15.32 -21.74
CA ASN A 40 30.65 -16.69 -22.23
C ASN A 40 30.20 -17.69 -21.16
N SER A 41 30.57 -17.48 -19.92
CA SER A 41 30.31 -18.44 -18.83
C SER A 41 30.40 -17.77 -17.46
N LEU A 42 29.55 -18.22 -16.53
CA LEU A 42 29.65 -17.96 -15.09
C LEU A 42 29.44 -19.29 -14.35
N ILE A 43 30.52 -19.88 -13.89
CA ILE A 43 30.51 -21.22 -13.27
C ILE A 43 30.47 -21.09 -11.74
N ASN A 44 29.56 -21.78 -11.09
CA ASN A 44 29.66 -22.11 -9.68
C ASN A 44 30.78 -23.19 -9.52
N LYS A 45 31.91 -22.82 -8.93
CA LYS A 45 33.11 -23.71 -8.80
C LYS A 45 32.88 -24.85 -7.83
N GLN A 46 31.91 -24.77 -6.93
CA GLN A 46 31.62 -25.82 -5.95
C GLN A 46 31.02 -27.07 -6.62
N ASN A 47 30.19 -26.88 -7.67
CA ASN A 47 29.48 -27.97 -8.33
C ASN A 47 29.66 -28.01 -9.86
N GLY A 48 30.42 -27.06 -10.43
CA GLY A 48 30.67 -26.96 -11.87
C GLY A 48 29.50 -26.48 -12.71
N LYS A 49 28.38 -26.04 -12.09
CA LYS A 49 27.15 -25.66 -12.78
C LYS A 49 27.28 -24.27 -13.43
N GLU A 50 26.89 -24.21 -14.73
CA GLU A 50 26.76 -22.94 -15.46
C GLU A 50 25.57 -22.15 -14.93
N GLN A 51 25.78 -20.84 -14.69
CA GLN A 51 24.80 -19.92 -14.11
C GLN A 51 24.26 -18.93 -15.12
N LEU A 52 24.89 -18.81 -16.32
CA LEU A 52 24.32 -18.03 -17.40
C LEU A 52 23.36 -18.89 -18.24
N ARG A 53 22.40 -18.23 -18.85
CA ARG A 53 21.49 -18.85 -19.83
C ARG A 53 22.21 -19.17 -21.12
N PRO A 54 21.65 -20.08 -21.95
CA PRO A 54 22.24 -20.40 -23.27
C PRO A 54 22.37 -19.17 -24.18
N GLU A 55 21.40 -18.27 -24.12
CA GLU A 55 21.38 -17.01 -24.88
C GLU A 55 22.40 -16.05 -24.27
N LYS A 56 23.61 -16.02 -24.84
CA LYS A 56 24.69 -15.19 -24.34
C LYS A 56 24.46 -13.71 -24.68
N LEU A 57 24.79 -12.85 -23.75
CA LEU A 57 24.77 -11.40 -23.91
C LEU A 57 26.20 -10.85 -23.89
N SER A 58 26.39 -9.70 -24.52
CA SER A 58 27.56 -8.87 -24.27
C SER A 58 27.57 -8.42 -22.80
N PHE A 59 28.73 -8.48 -22.14
CA PHE A 59 28.85 -8.16 -20.71
C PHE A 59 28.52 -6.68 -20.41
N SER A 60 28.64 -5.80 -21.39
CA SER A 60 28.44 -4.37 -21.30
C SER A 60 27.80 -3.82 -22.57
N ALA A 61 27.14 -2.66 -22.49
CA ALA A 61 26.51 -1.98 -23.62
C ALA A 61 26.47 -0.48 -23.40
N VAL A 62 26.36 0.31 -24.48
CA VAL A 62 26.11 1.75 -24.44
C VAL A 62 24.79 2.08 -25.16
N ARG A 63 24.03 3.01 -24.60
CA ARG A 63 22.90 3.62 -25.29
C ARG A 63 23.32 4.97 -25.88
N LYS A 64 22.98 5.20 -27.14
CA LYS A 64 23.22 6.45 -27.88
C LYS A 64 22.13 6.65 -28.91
N SER A 65 21.57 7.85 -29.00
CA SER A 65 20.46 8.19 -29.91
C SER A 65 19.28 7.20 -29.82
N GLY A 66 18.93 6.78 -28.60
CA GLY A 66 17.87 5.81 -28.33
C GLY A 66 18.19 4.34 -28.68
N GLN A 67 19.38 4.06 -29.27
CA GLN A 67 19.79 2.71 -29.68
C GLN A 67 20.81 2.13 -28.69
N ILE A 68 20.77 0.80 -28.51
CA ILE A 68 21.71 0.06 -27.65
C ILE A 68 22.78 -0.60 -28.55
N PHE A 69 24.02 -0.31 -28.25
CA PHE A 69 25.20 -0.89 -28.91
C PHE A 69 25.92 -1.80 -27.91
N PRO A 70 25.97 -3.12 -28.13
CA PRO A 70 26.71 -4.03 -27.26
C PRO A 70 28.21 -3.83 -27.41
N ALA A 71 28.96 -4.20 -26.36
CA ALA A 71 30.39 -4.36 -26.48
C ALA A 71 30.71 -5.37 -27.59
N SER A 72 31.61 -5.03 -28.48
CA SER A 72 31.93 -5.80 -29.70
C SER A 72 33.40 -6.17 -29.81
N ALA A 73 34.25 -5.50 -29.05
CA ALA A 73 35.68 -5.85 -28.98
C ALA A 73 36.22 -5.43 -27.60
N ILE A 74 37.12 -6.24 -27.05
CA ILE A 74 37.86 -5.96 -25.82
C ILE A 74 39.36 -6.17 -26.11
N GLU A 75 40.13 -5.13 -25.78
CA GLU A 75 41.60 -5.21 -25.84
C GLU A 75 42.15 -4.99 -24.43
N LYS A 76 43.01 -5.91 -23.97
CA LYS A 76 43.66 -5.76 -22.66
C LYS A 76 44.88 -4.84 -22.80
N GLN A 77 44.85 -3.72 -22.10
CA GLN A 77 45.94 -2.72 -22.07
C GLN A 77 46.48 -2.58 -20.64
N GLY A 78 47.43 -3.41 -20.31
CA GLY A 78 47.94 -3.50 -18.93
C GLY A 78 46.91 -4.01 -17.94
N ALA A 79 46.52 -3.19 -17.00
CA ALA A 79 45.46 -3.48 -16.01
C ALA A 79 44.07 -3.08 -16.47
N LEU A 80 43.93 -2.46 -17.63
CA LEU A 80 42.67 -1.98 -18.18
C LEU A 80 42.20 -2.85 -19.32
N PHE A 81 40.88 -2.86 -19.52
CA PHE A 81 40.19 -3.48 -20.64
C PHE A 81 39.54 -2.36 -21.46
N HIS A 82 40.11 -2.09 -22.63
CA HIS A 82 39.54 -1.15 -23.59
C HIS A 82 38.40 -1.84 -24.35
N VAL A 83 37.18 -1.29 -24.25
CA VAL A 83 35.94 -1.85 -24.79
C VAL A 83 35.38 -0.95 -25.87
N THR A 84 35.16 -1.51 -27.06
CA THR A 84 34.49 -0.82 -28.16
C THR A 84 33.04 -1.27 -28.28
N PHE A 85 32.11 -0.34 -28.52
CA PHE A 85 30.66 -0.62 -28.57
C PHE A 85 30.14 -0.53 -30.01
N GLY A 86 30.19 -1.61 -30.74
CA GLY A 86 29.69 -1.73 -32.13
C GLY A 86 30.11 -0.58 -33.01
N THR A 87 29.13 0.00 -33.71
CA THR A 87 29.34 1.17 -34.62
C THR A 87 28.97 2.50 -33.97
N SER A 88 28.81 2.55 -32.64
CA SER A 88 28.40 3.76 -31.88
C SER A 88 29.39 4.91 -31.94
N GLY A 89 30.70 4.61 -32.25
CA GLY A 89 31.81 5.57 -32.07
C GLY A 89 32.09 5.88 -30.60
N VAL A 90 31.65 5.04 -29.68
CA VAL A 90 31.95 5.12 -28.25
C VAL A 90 32.86 3.98 -27.85
N SER A 91 33.83 4.25 -26.98
CA SER A 91 34.63 3.25 -26.28
C SER A 91 34.76 3.59 -24.80
N ALA A 92 35.12 2.62 -23.99
CA ALA A 92 35.29 2.82 -22.54
C ALA A 92 36.39 1.92 -22.01
N ASP A 93 37.12 2.41 -21.00
CA ASP A 93 38.13 1.65 -20.29
C ASP A 93 37.59 1.16 -18.95
N TYR A 94 37.72 -0.13 -18.72
CA TYR A 94 37.32 -0.82 -17.52
C TYR A 94 38.51 -1.36 -16.74
N ARG A 95 38.40 -1.30 -15.42
CA ARG A 95 39.24 -2.09 -14.53
C ARG A 95 38.39 -3.16 -13.88
N ILE A 96 38.78 -4.41 -14.04
CA ILE A 96 38.10 -5.55 -13.40
C ILE A 96 39.08 -6.17 -12.39
N THR A 97 38.70 -6.17 -11.11
CA THR A 97 39.49 -6.72 -10.00
C THR A 97 38.68 -7.81 -9.31
N ALA A 98 39.40 -8.88 -8.95
CA ALA A 98 38.84 -10.00 -8.21
C ALA A 98 39.27 -9.94 -6.73
N SER A 99 38.30 -10.12 -5.84
CA SER A 99 38.53 -10.49 -4.44
C SER A 99 38.23 -11.98 -4.24
N ALA A 100 38.32 -12.44 -3.01
CA ALA A 100 37.95 -13.83 -2.70
C ALA A 100 36.48 -14.10 -2.98
N ASP A 101 35.58 -13.13 -2.73
CA ASP A 101 34.12 -13.37 -2.66
C ASP A 101 33.33 -12.63 -3.73
N TYR A 102 33.92 -11.66 -4.43
CA TYR A 102 33.25 -10.86 -5.44
C TYR A 102 34.22 -10.27 -6.47
N LEU A 103 33.70 -9.84 -7.61
CA LEU A 103 34.43 -9.06 -8.61
C LEU A 103 33.97 -7.59 -8.58
N VAL A 104 34.91 -6.66 -8.81
CA VAL A 104 34.56 -5.24 -8.98
C VAL A 104 34.86 -4.83 -10.41
N VAL A 105 33.87 -4.23 -11.05
CA VAL A 105 33.97 -3.63 -12.38
C VAL A 105 33.91 -2.12 -12.23
N GLU A 106 34.96 -1.42 -12.60
CA GLU A 106 35.09 0.05 -12.53
C GLU A 106 35.18 0.63 -13.93
N LEU A 107 34.39 1.65 -14.21
CA LEU A 107 34.46 2.45 -15.42
C LEU A 107 35.50 3.57 -15.22
N THR A 108 36.69 3.43 -15.79
CA THR A 108 37.78 4.39 -15.57
C THR A 108 37.76 5.57 -16.54
N GLN A 109 37.29 5.34 -17.77
CA GLN A 109 37.22 6.37 -18.79
C GLN A 109 36.11 6.04 -19.82
N VAL A 110 35.51 7.10 -20.38
CA VAL A 110 34.59 7.02 -21.51
C VAL A 110 35.08 7.96 -22.62
N GLN A 111 35.10 7.47 -23.86
CA GLN A 111 35.46 8.25 -25.05
C GLN A 111 34.29 8.22 -26.05
N GLY A 112 34.02 9.35 -26.69
CA GLY A 112 32.91 9.51 -27.63
C GLY A 112 31.83 10.46 -27.09
N ASN A 113 30.90 10.88 -27.94
CA ASN A 113 29.87 11.87 -27.62
C ASN A 113 28.45 11.27 -27.70
N GLY A 114 27.49 11.90 -27.02
CA GLY A 114 26.09 11.54 -27.11
C GLY A 114 25.72 10.24 -26.38
N VAL A 115 26.50 9.87 -25.39
CA VAL A 115 26.21 8.73 -24.50
C VAL A 115 24.99 9.06 -23.64
N GLU A 116 24.00 8.19 -23.60
CA GLU A 116 22.79 8.31 -22.78
C GLU A 116 22.82 7.35 -21.56
N GLU A 117 23.48 6.20 -21.70
CA GLU A 117 23.63 5.18 -20.66
C GLU A 117 24.84 4.33 -20.96
N ILE A 118 25.58 3.93 -19.93
CA ILE A 118 26.53 2.80 -20.03
C ILE A 118 26.09 1.74 -19.03
N ARG A 119 25.85 0.54 -19.51
CA ARG A 119 25.73 -0.64 -18.65
C ARG A 119 27.12 -1.09 -18.28
N LEU A 120 27.51 -0.84 -17.04
CA LEU A 120 28.82 -1.27 -16.51
C LEU A 120 29.00 -2.77 -16.67
N MET A 121 27.93 -3.49 -16.35
CA MET A 121 27.83 -4.93 -16.51
C MET A 121 26.38 -5.37 -16.70
N GLN A 122 26.19 -6.43 -17.50
CA GLN A 122 24.90 -7.13 -17.63
C GLN A 122 25.15 -8.61 -17.88
N LEU A 123 24.31 -9.47 -17.29
CA LEU A 123 24.38 -10.91 -17.41
C LEU A 123 22.98 -11.52 -17.57
N SER A 124 22.82 -12.43 -18.52
CA SER A 124 21.60 -13.24 -18.65
C SER A 124 21.77 -14.49 -17.77
N THR A 125 21.00 -14.60 -16.70
CA THR A 125 21.23 -15.55 -15.62
C THR A 125 20.13 -16.61 -15.51
N SER A 126 20.49 -17.79 -15.01
CA SER A 126 19.60 -18.95 -14.87
C SER A 126 18.73 -18.97 -13.60
N PRO A 127 19.18 -18.50 -12.42
CA PRO A 127 18.35 -18.51 -11.21
C PRO A 127 17.00 -17.84 -11.42
N ALA A 128 15.92 -18.40 -10.85
CA ALA A 128 14.54 -18.06 -11.20
C ALA A 128 13.97 -16.85 -10.43
N ASN A 129 14.32 -16.69 -9.14
CA ASN A 129 13.81 -15.60 -8.31
C ASN A 129 14.51 -14.29 -8.63
N ALA A 130 13.82 -13.17 -8.38
CA ALA A 130 14.30 -11.85 -8.78
C ALA A 130 14.05 -10.81 -7.68
N GLY A 131 15.11 -10.33 -7.05
CA GLY A 131 15.10 -9.22 -6.09
C GLY A 131 15.50 -7.91 -6.78
N GLY A 132 14.51 -7.17 -7.29
CA GLY A 132 14.73 -5.98 -8.11
C GLY A 132 15.34 -4.80 -7.34
N LEU A 133 15.12 -4.70 -6.03
CA LEU A 133 15.71 -3.64 -5.18
C LEU A 133 17.22 -3.77 -5.04
N LEU A 134 17.73 -5.00 -5.02
CA LEU A 134 19.16 -5.26 -4.84
C LEU A 134 19.86 -5.65 -6.15
N GLY A 135 19.12 -5.80 -7.24
CA GLY A 135 19.68 -6.29 -8.50
C GLY A 135 20.15 -7.74 -8.42
N VAL A 136 19.45 -8.62 -7.71
CA VAL A 136 19.82 -10.01 -7.45
C VAL A 136 18.88 -11.00 -8.14
N ARG A 137 19.46 -11.98 -8.86
CA ARG A 137 18.77 -13.20 -9.29
C ARG A 137 19.27 -14.36 -8.47
N TRP A 138 18.36 -15.19 -7.96
CA TRP A 138 18.72 -16.25 -7.03
C TRP A 138 17.79 -17.47 -7.11
N ASN A 139 18.26 -18.56 -6.57
CA ASN A 139 17.50 -19.75 -6.20
C ASN A 139 18.05 -20.28 -4.86
N GLU A 140 17.58 -21.40 -4.36
CA GLU A 140 18.03 -21.96 -3.09
C GLU A 140 19.54 -22.30 -3.07
N GLU A 141 20.15 -22.53 -4.24
CA GLU A 141 21.54 -22.94 -4.35
C GLU A 141 22.50 -21.77 -4.57
N PHE A 142 22.12 -20.77 -5.40
CA PHE A 142 23.07 -19.75 -5.89
C PHE A 142 22.40 -18.40 -6.14
N SER A 143 23.13 -17.34 -5.78
CA SER A 143 22.72 -15.95 -5.96
C SER A 143 23.72 -15.20 -6.84
N ILE A 144 23.18 -14.34 -7.73
CA ILE A 144 23.96 -13.48 -8.64
C ILE A 144 23.42 -12.06 -8.51
N CYS A 145 24.26 -11.15 -8.03
CA CYS A 145 23.86 -9.75 -7.80
C CYS A 145 24.86 -8.82 -8.48
N LEU A 146 24.37 -7.77 -9.11
CA LEU A 146 25.15 -6.62 -9.55
C LEU A 146 24.82 -5.44 -8.63
N MET A 147 25.60 -5.30 -7.57
CA MET A 147 25.38 -4.29 -6.53
C MET A 147 26.16 -3.00 -6.85
N GLY A 148 25.48 -1.88 -7.02
CA GLY A 148 26.11 -0.58 -7.17
C GLY A 148 26.97 -0.22 -5.95
N LEU A 149 28.15 0.34 -6.16
CA LEU A 149 29.04 0.77 -5.09
C LEU A 149 28.94 2.29 -4.83
N SER A 150 27.93 2.93 -5.39
CA SER A 150 27.53 4.32 -5.15
C SER A 150 26.05 4.51 -5.51
N GLN A 151 25.47 5.60 -5.02
CA GLN A 151 24.06 5.93 -5.31
C GLN A 151 23.79 6.20 -6.80
N GLU A 152 24.81 6.58 -7.56
CA GLU A 152 24.70 6.92 -8.98
C GLU A 152 24.72 5.69 -9.92
N VAL A 153 24.86 4.49 -9.39
CA VAL A 153 24.76 3.24 -10.14
C VAL A 153 23.37 2.64 -9.97
N ASP A 154 22.68 2.47 -11.07
CA ASP A 154 21.32 1.93 -11.14
C ASP A 154 21.35 0.43 -11.41
N SER A 155 21.08 -0.36 -10.39
CA SER A 155 21.02 -1.83 -10.46
C SER A 155 19.61 -2.29 -10.79
N ARG A 156 19.46 -3.08 -11.87
CA ARG A 156 18.15 -3.51 -12.38
C ARG A 156 18.09 -4.96 -12.78
N ILE A 157 16.87 -5.47 -12.73
CA ILE A 157 16.52 -6.75 -13.34
C ILE A 157 15.48 -6.51 -14.43
N THR A 158 15.75 -7.02 -15.61
CA THR A 158 14.80 -7.05 -16.71
C THR A 158 14.68 -8.48 -17.22
N SER A 159 13.54 -9.13 -16.94
CA SER A 159 13.36 -10.55 -17.24
C SER A 159 14.44 -11.41 -16.57
N THR A 160 15.36 -12.00 -17.35
CA THR A 160 16.45 -12.85 -16.86
C THR A 160 17.78 -12.13 -16.73
N VAL A 161 17.82 -10.85 -17.08
CA VAL A 161 19.06 -10.05 -17.11
C VAL A 161 19.19 -9.23 -15.86
N VAL A 162 20.30 -9.40 -15.15
CA VAL A 162 20.79 -8.45 -14.16
C VAL A 162 21.68 -7.43 -14.85
N SER A 163 21.55 -6.16 -14.52
CA SER A 163 22.36 -5.08 -15.09
C SER A 163 22.63 -3.98 -14.09
N ALA A 164 23.77 -3.31 -14.24
CA ALA A 164 24.11 -2.09 -13.49
C ALA A 164 24.49 -0.99 -14.48
N SER A 165 23.84 0.15 -14.42
CA SER A 165 23.95 1.23 -15.39
C SER A 165 24.37 2.53 -14.75
N VAL A 166 25.04 3.39 -15.54
CA VAL A 166 25.40 4.76 -15.19
C VAL A 166 24.95 5.73 -16.28
N TYR A 167 24.66 6.96 -15.90
CA TYR A 167 24.06 7.96 -16.77
C TYR A 167 24.85 9.27 -16.73
N PRO A 168 24.83 10.07 -17.84
CA PRO A 168 25.52 11.35 -17.92
C PRO A 168 25.05 12.39 -16.89
N GLU A 169 23.82 12.24 -16.38
CA GLU A 169 23.27 13.12 -15.34
C GLU A 169 24.11 13.09 -14.06
N PHE A 170 24.74 11.94 -13.81
CA PHE A 170 25.68 11.70 -12.74
C PHE A 170 27.10 11.49 -13.33
N SER A 171 28.15 11.64 -12.56
CA SER A 171 29.49 11.30 -13.04
C SER A 171 29.60 9.82 -13.36
N MET A 172 29.71 9.45 -14.64
CA MET A 172 29.86 8.05 -15.06
C MET A 172 31.25 7.51 -14.74
N GLN A 173 32.29 8.34 -14.89
CA GLN A 173 33.69 7.96 -14.69
C GLN A 173 33.97 7.74 -13.19
N GLY A 174 34.65 6.62 -12.87
CA GLY A 174 34.94 6.23 -11.51
C GLY A 174 33.84 5.41 -10.84
N GLN A 175 32.68 5.26 -11.49
CA GLN A 175 31.58 4.44 -10.98
C GLN A 175 31.93 2.95 -11.02
N ARG A 176 31.46 2.22 -10.02
CA ARG A 176 31.82 0.83 -9.78
C ARG A 176 30.59 -0.01 -9.46
N VAL A 177 30.63 -1.28 -9.88
CA VAL A 177 29.65 -2.30 -9.51
C VAL A 177 30.37 -3.54 -8.98
N ALA A 178 29.84 -4.16 -7.95
CA ALA A 178 30.29 -5.48 -7.48
C ALA A 178 29.42 -6.58 -8.11
N LEU A 179 30.05 -7.54 -8.76
CA LEU A 179 29.41 -8.82 -9.08
C LEU A 179 29.63 -9.77 -7.91
N ILE A 180 28.56 -10.06 -7.19
CA ILE A 180 28.48 -11.07 -6.13
C ILE A 180 27.85 -12.31 -6.76
N ALA A 181 28.59 -13.41 -6.83
CA ALA A 181 28.12 -14.68 -7.40
C ALA A 181 28.53 -15.82 -6.45
N VAL A 182 27.62 -16.18 -5.55
CA VAL A 182 27.92 -17.03 -4.38
C VAL A 182 26.76 -17.98 -4.04
N PRO A 183 26.99 -19.05 -3.27
CA PRO A 183 25.90 -19.84 -2.69
C PRO A 183 24.91 -18.95 -1.94
N THR A 184 23.61 -19.18 -2.11
CA THR A 184 22.56 -18.35 -1.52
C THR A 184 22.65 -18.24 0.01
N PRO A 185 22.99 -19.28 0.79
CA PRO A 185 23.15 -19.14 2.24
C PRO A 185 24.27 -18.17 2.66
N GLU A 186 25.27 -17.94 1.79
CA GLU A 186 26.41 -17.04 2.06
C GLU A 186 26.17 -15.62 1.54
N PHE A 187 25.07 -15.39 0.80
CA PHE A 187 24.85 -14.17 0.03
C PHE A 187 24.85 -12.90 0.89
N LEU A 188 24.07 -12.87 1.98
CA LEU A 188 23.98 -11.70 2.85
C LEU A 188 25.30 -11.39 3.58
N ASP A 189 26.08 -12.40 3.94
CA ASP A 189 27.40 -12.21 4.55
C ASP A 189 28.37 -11.51 3.58
N VAL A 190 28.30 -11.90 2.29
CA VAL A 190 29.11 -11.26 1.26
C VAL A 190 28.62 -9.85 0.94
N VAL A 191 27.29 -9.62 0.89
CA VAL A 191 26.73 -8.27 0.76
C VAL A 191 27.24 -7.36 1.88
N GLN A 192 27.13 -7.80 3.14
CA GLN A 192 27.63 -7.04 4.29
C GLN A 192 29.15 -6.81 4.22
N LYS A 193 29.90 -7.79 3.69
CA LYS A 193 31.34 -7.63 3.47
C LYS A 193 31.62 -6.54 2.43
N VAL A 194 30.90 -6.50 1.31
CA VAL A 194 31.02 -5.46 0.29
C VAL A 194 30.65 -4.09 0.88
N GLU A 195 29.58 -4.00 1.67
CA GLU A 195 29.22 -2.76 2.39
C GLU A 195 30.41 -2.24 3.23
N ARG A 196 31.08 -3.10 3.98
CA ARG A 196 32.24 -2.71 4.79
C ARG A 196 33.46 -2.34 3.93
N ASP A 197 33.80 -3.16 2.91
CA ASP A 197 34.99 -2.98 2.08
C ASP A 197 34.94 -1.68 1.29
N PHE A 198 33.73 -1.21 0.93
CA PHE A 198 33.48 0.02 0.16
C PHE A 198 32.85 1.16 0.97
N GLN A 199 32.72 1.00 2.29
CA GLN A 199 32.13 1.99 3.20
C GLN A 199 30.72 2.44 2.77
N LEU A 200 29.94 1.49 2.24
CA LEU A 200 28.53 1.71 1.94
C LEU A 200 27.72 1.81 3.25
N PRO A 201 26.51 2.37 3.20
CA PRO A 201 25.65 2.37 4.36
C PRO A 201 25.41 0.94 4.89
N SER A 202 25.69 0.73 6.16
CA SER A 202 25.54 -0.58 6.81
C SER A 202 25.08 -0.36 8.26
N PRO A 203 23.81 0.06 8.47
CA PRO A 203 23.30 0.39 9.79
C PRO A 203 23.28 -0.83 10.72
N THR A 204 23.48 -0.56 12.00
CA THR A 204 23.37 -1.59 13.06
C THR A 204 22.27 -1.20 14.05
N ILE A 205 21.71 -2.22 14.72
CA ILE A 205 20.82 -2.06 15.88
C ILE A 205 21.40 -2.95 16.98
N GLY A 206 21.86 -2.31 18.06
CA GLY A 206 22.53 -3.04 19.14
C GLY A 206 23.78 -3.79 18.71
N GLY A 207 24.50 -3.27 17.73
CA GLY A 207 25.74 -3.87 17.18
C GLY A 207 25.52 -4.99 16.16
N THR A 208 24.28 -5.40 15.89
CA THR A 208 23.93 -6.35 14.82
C THR A 208 23.51 -5.59 13.57
N TRP A 209 23.89 -6.08 12.39
CA TRP A 209 23.42 -5.51 11.12
C TRP A 209 21.89 -5.39 11.15
N ALA A 210 21.35 -4.21 10.81
CA ALA A 210 19.95 -3.89 11.06
C ALA A 210 18.96 -4.90 10.48
N LYS A 211 19.23 -5.42 9.28
CA LYS A 211 18.39 -6.43 8.61
C LYS A 211 18.37 -7.79 9.33
N LEU A 212 19.42 -8.13 10.04
CA LEU A 212 19.53 -9.37 10.82
C LEU A 212 19.24 -9.16 12.31
N SER A 213 18.95 -7.93 12.72
CA SER A 213 18.59 -7.61 14.10
C SER A 213 17.26 -8.25 14.48
N THR A 214 17.17 -8.73 15.71
CA THR A 214 15.90 -9.20 16.29
C THR A 214 14.85 -8.09 16.27
N ASP A 215 15.24 -6.83 16.42
CA ASP A 215 14.34 -5.67 16.38
C ASP A 215 13.66 -5.52 15.01
N ALA A 216 14.32 -5.86 13.89
CA ALA A 216 13.72 -5.85 12.56
C ALA A 216 12.56 -6.83 12.39
N ARG A 217 12.46 -7.80 13.28
CA ARG A 217 11.39 -8.82 13.29
C ARG A 217 10.28 -8.53 14.27
N THR A 218 10.35 -7.47 15.10
CA THR A 218 9.35 -7.21 16.15
C THR A 218 8.19 -6.36 15.64
N SER A 219 6.99 -6.61 16.19
CA SER A 219 5.79 -5.83 15.91
C SER A 219 5.77 -4.49 16.64
N TYR A 220 4.94 -3.55 16.19
CA TYR A 220 4.78 -2.23 16.80
C TYR A 220 3.34 -1.77 16.90
N LEU A 221 3.08 -0.91 17.86
CA LEU A 221 1.83 -0.17 18.01
C LEU A 221 1.96 1.20 17.34
N PHE A 222 1.14 1.50 16.36
CA PHE A 222 1.09 2.79 15.67
C PHE A 222 -0.06 3.62 16.22
N THR A 223 0.25 4.71 16.95
CA THR A 223 -0.76 5.38 17.77
C THR A 223 -0.44 6.86 18.10
N ASP A 224 -1.40 7.50 18.75
CA ASP A 224 -1.39 8.90 19.21
C ASP A 224 -0.71 9.09 20.58
N LEU A 225 0.52 8.60 20.75
CA LEU A 225 1.27 8.77 21.98
C LEU A 225 1.57 10.26 22.28
N THR A 226 1.17 10.74 23.46
CA THR A 226 1.30 12.12 23.92
C THR A 226 1.81 12.20 25.36
N GLU A 227 2.13 13.41 25.87
CA GLU A 227 2.48 13.58 27.28
C GLU A 227 1.34 13.13 28.23
N ALA A 228 0.09 13.37 27.83
CA ALA A 228 -1.07 13.09 28.68
C ALA A 228 -1.42 11.60 28.76
N ASN A 229 -1.11 10.81 27.72
CA ASN A 229 -1.57 9.43 27.61
C ASN A 229 -0.46 8.37 27.69
N ALA A 230 0.78 8.78 27.94
CA ALA A 230 1.96 7.92 27.83
C ALA A 230 1.87 6.64 28.70
N ASP A 231 1.46 6.73 29.97
CA ASP A 231 1.39 5.58 30.86
C ASP A 231 0.40 4.52 30.37
N GLU A 232 -0.73 4.97 29.86
CA GLU A 232 -1.79 4.09 29.40
C GLU A 232 -1.44 3.45 28.07
N THR A 233 -0.86 4.22 27.14
CA THR A 233 -0.36 3.71 25.86
C THR A 233 0.76 2.68 26.07
N ILE A 234 1.69 2.92 26.99
CA ILE A 234 2.72 1.95 27.39
C ILE A 234 2.09 0.66 27.89
N ARG A 235 1.03 0.74 28.72
CA ARG A 235 0.33 -0.45 29.22
C ARG A 235 -0.24 -1.29 28.08
N TYR A 236 -0.94 -0.68 27.13
CA TYR A 236 -1.49 -1.39 25.98
C TYR A 236 -0.39 -1.97 25.06
N ALA A 237 0.68 -1.22 24.82
CA ALA A 237 1.80 -1.71 24.03
C ALA A 237 2.43 -2.97 24.63
N LYS A 238 2.58 -3.00 25.95
CA LYS A 238 3.10 -4.18 26.67
C LYS A 238 2.15 -5.37 26.61
N MET A 239 0.83 -5.14 26.71
CA MET A 239 -0.17 -6.21 26.58
C MET A 239 -0.08 -6.88 25.21
N GLY A 240 0.06 -6.10 24.13
CA GLY A 240 0.17 -6.61 22.77
C GLY A 240 1.55 -7.20 22.40
N GLY A 241 2.48 -7.26 23.36
CA GLY A 241 3.83 -7.77 23.09
C GLY A 241 4.66 -6.89 22.15
N PHE A 242 4.24 -5.66 21.89
CA PHE A 242 4.94 -4.74 20.99
C PHE A 242 6.29 -4.31 21.55
N ARG A 243 7.28 -4.26 20.67
CA ARG A 243 8.61 -3.76 20.99
C ARG A 243 8.73 -2.26 20.78
N TYR A 244 7.98 -1.72 19.80
CA TYR A 244 8.02 -0.32 19.41
C TYR A 244 6.63 0.32 19.52
N ILE A 245 6.63 1.64 19.79
CA ILE A 245 5.46 2.51 19.59
C ILE A 245 5.85 3.49 18.50
N LEU A 246 5.14 3.49 17.37
CA LEU A 246 5.28 4.46 16.28
C LEU A 246 4.29 5.60 16.51
N ILE A 247 4.76 6.86 16.46
CA ILE A 247 3.93 8.04 16.69
C ILE A 247 3.55 8.66 15.33
N TYR A 248 2.26 8.92 15.11
CA TYR A 248 1.77 9.61 13.92
C TYR A 248 2.48 10.96 13.70
N SER A 249 2.75 11.30 12.44
CA SER A 249 3.30 12.62 12.07
C SER A 249 2.45 13.76 12.61
N GLY A 250 1.13 13.70 12.49
CA GLY A 250 0.19 14.71 13.03
C GLY A 250 0.08 14.73 14.55
N THR A 251 0.52 13.67 15.24
CA THR A 251 0.57 13.66 16.71
C THR A 251 1.77 14.42 17.25
N TRP A 252 2.97 14.16 16.74
CA TRP A 252 4.19 14.80 17.25
C TRP A 252 4.48 16.15 16.60
N SER A 253 3.95 16.40 15.38
CA SER A 253 4.10 17.66 14.65
C SER A 253 2.75 18.23 14.22
N THR A 254 2.68 19.55 13.98
CA THR A 254 1.46 20.22 13.48
C THR A 254 1.43 20.39 11.97
N SER A 255 2.55 20.17 11.27
CA SER A 255 2.59 20.25 9.82
C SER A 255 3.76 19.44 9.24
N LEU A 256 3.64 19.06 7.97
CA LEU A 256 4.69 18.44 7.18
C LEU A 256 5.63 19.54 6.65
N GLY A 257 6.91 19.23 6.48
CA GLY A 257 7.93 20.14 5.98
C GLY A 257 8.84 20.65 7.09
N SER A 258 8.50 21.73 7.78
CA SER A 258 9.28 22.23 8.91
C SER A 258 9.12 21.43 10.18
N TYR A 259 8.11 20.60 10.27
CA TYR A 259 7.79 19.70 11.39
C TYR A 259 7.90 20.39 12.77
N PRO A 260 7.10 21.44 13.05
CA PRO A 260 7.05 22.06 14.36
C PRO A 260 6.40 21.12 15.36
N ILE A 261 6.94 21.07 16.58
CA ILE A 261 6.37 20.19 17.63
C ILE A 261 4.93 20.62 17.92
N ASN A 262 4.04 19.64 18.04
CA ASN A 262 2.63 19.83 18.39
C ASN A 262 2.49 20.15 19.87
N LEU A 263 2.45 21.44 20.21
CA LEU A 263 2.34 21.91 21.61
C LEU A 263 1.03 21.55 22.31
N LYS A 264 -0.01 21.16 21.57
CA LYS A 264 -1.24 20.61 22.14
C LYS A 264 -0.98 19.22 22.77
N ASN A 265 -0.20 18.40 22.09
CA ASN A 265 0.10 17.03 22.50
C ASN A 265 1.37 16.96 23.37
N PHE A 266 2.28 17.91 23.19
CA PHE A 266 3.54 18.04 23.92
C PHE A 266 3.68 19.49 24.43
N PRO A 267 2.97 19.87 25.49
CA PRO A 267 3.00 21.24 26.03
C PRO A 267 4.39 21.77 26.39
N HIS A 268 5.31 20.86 26.75
CA HIS A 268 6.70 21.19 27.03
C HIS A 268 7.62 21.09 25.80
N GLY A 269 7.05 21.05 24.57
CA GLY A 269 7.80 21.02 23.32
C GLY A 269 8.68 19.79 23.16
N GLU A 270 9.90 19.96 22.63
CA GLU A 270 10.85 18.83 22.47
C GLU A 270 11.24 18.18 23.83
N ALA A 271 11.24 18.94 24.93
CA ALA A 271 11.51 18.38 26.26
C ALA A 271 10.39 17.44 26.73
N GLY A 272 9.13 17.79 26.45
CA GLY A 272 7.97 16.93 26.72
C GLY A 272 7.99 15.67 25.87
N LEU A 273 8.25 15.79 24.58
CA LEU A 273 8.40 14.64 23.69
C LEU A 273 9.53 13.70 24.15
N LYS A 274 10.68 14.30 24.52
CA LYS A 274 11.80 13.51 25.07
C LYS A 274 11.42 12.79 26.36
N SER A 275 10.72 13.44 27.28
CA SER A 275 10.27 12.84 28.53
C SER A 275 9.36 11.62 28.31
N VAL A 276 8.47 11.69 27.30
CA VAL A 276 7.62 10.56 26.90
C VAL A 276 8.47 9.40 26.36
N ILE A 277 9.45 9.68 25.49
CA ILE A 277 10.36 8.68 24.94
C ILE A 277 11.19 8.04 26.05
N ASP A 278 11.76 8.83 26.98
CA ASP A 278 12.51 8.32 28.12
C ASP A 278 11.65 7.39 29.01
N LYS A 279 10.36 7.73 29.19
CA LYS A 279 9.40 6.90 29.92
C LYS A 279 9.14 5.56 29.22
N CYS A 280 9.00 5.57 27.88
CA CYS A 280 8.89 4.34 27.10
C CYS A 280 10.16 3.47 27.22
N HIS A 281 11.34 4.08 27.14
CA HIS A 281 12.61 3.39 27.35
C HIS A 281 12.72 2.74 28.74
N ALA A 282 12.32 3.47 29.79
CA ALA A 282 12.28 2.93 31.15
C ALA A 282 11.33 1.74 31.29
N ALA A 283 10.26 1.68 30.47
CA ALA A 283 9.33 0.56 30.40
C ALA A 283 9.83 -0.61 29.53
N GLY A 284 11.01 -0.48 28.89
CA GLY A 284 11.58 -1.47 27.97
C GLY A 284 11.06 -1.39 26.54
N LEU A 285 10.34 -0.34 26.19
CA LEU A 285 9.83 -0.08 24.85
C LEU A 285 10.73 0.89 24.09
N LYS A 286 10.71 0.83 22.76
CA LYS A 286 11.35 1.77 21.85
C LYS A 286 10.31 2.65 21.17
N VAL A 287 10.70 3.82 20.68
CA VAL A 287 9.77 4.78 20.08
C VAL A 287 10.19 5.14 18.66
N GLY A 288 9.24 5.04 17.75
CA GLY A 288 9.39 5.42 16.36
C GLY A 288 8.71 6.74 16.00
N MET A 289 9.24 7.40 15.00
CA MET A 289 8.69 8.59 14.36
C MET A 289 8.11 8.21 12.99
N HIS A 290 6.84 8.51 12.76
CA HIS A 290 6.29 8.51 11.40
C HIS A 290 6.51 9.88 10.77
N MET A 291 6.93 9.92 9.52
CA MET A 291 7.02 11.12 8.70
C MET A 291 6.59 10.85 7.27
N VAL A 292 6.14 11.88 6.57
CA VAL A 292 5.79 11.79 5.16
C VAL A 292 6.89 12.44 4.32
N THR A 293 7.50 11.63 3.46
CA THR A 293 8.67 12.02 2.67
C THR A 293 8.29 13.08 1.63
N SER A 294 9.09 14.11 1.54
CA SER A 294 9.03 15.17 0.51
C SER A 294 7.80 16.08 0.55
N LEU A 295 6.79 15.81 1.37
CA LEU A 295 5.60 16.67 1.47
C LEU A 295 5.85 17.89 2.35
N VAL A 296 5.23 19.01 1.95
CA VAL A 296 5.23 20.28 2.69
C VAL A 296 3.79 20.77 2.81
N GLY A 297 3.30 20.85 4.04
CA GLY A 297 1.93 21.26 4.34
C GLY A 297 1.61 22.66 3.83
N LYS A 298 0.43 22.85 3.24
CA LYS A 298 0.01 24.17 2.72
C LYS A 298 -0.02 25.28 3.79
N ASN A 299 -0.14 24.90 5.07
CA ASN A 299 -0.10 25.81 6.21
C ASN A 299 1.26 25.84 6.93
N ASP A 300 2.28 25.17 6.37
CA ASP A 300 3.61 25.11 6.98
C ASP A 300 4.34 26.46 6.87
N PRO A 301 5.20 26.83 7.84
CA PRO A 301 6.05 28.03 7.75
C PRO A 301 6.92 28.13 6.49
N LEU A 302 7.17 27.01 5.79
CA LEU A 302 7.87 26.96 4.49
C LEU A 302 6.96 27.38 3.32
N VAL A 303 5.65 27.51 3.54
CA VAL A 303 4.67 27.94 2.55
C VAL A 303 4.09 29.30 2.90
N THR A 304 3.72 29.52 4.14
CA THR A 304 3.03 30.74 4.61
C THR A 304 3.88 31.52 5.61
N PRO A 305 3.97 32.87 5.56
CA PRO A 305 3.29 33.77 4.63
C PRO A 305 4.00 33.96 3.28
N LYS A 306 5.15 33.30 3.08
CA LYS A 306 5.96 33.39 1.86
C LYS A 306 6.45 31.99 1.47
N PRO A 307 6.08 31.47 0.28
CA PRO A 307 6.50 30.16 -0.16
C PRO A 307 8.03 30.09 -0.37
N ASP A 308 8.62 29.00 0.11
CA ASP A 308 10.04 28.71 -0.12
C ASP A 308 10.28 28.46 -1.63
N PRO A 309 11.30 29.06 -2.24
CA PRO A 309 11.61 28.83 -3.65
C PRO A 309 11.98 27.39 -3.98
N GLY A 310 12.35 26.59 -3.00
CA GLY A 310 12.62 25.15 -3.10
C GLY A 310 11.39 24.26 -3.15
N LEU A 311 10.16 24.79 -3.12
CA LEU A 311 8.97 24.02 -3.45
C LEU A 311 9.04 23.58 -4.92
N LEU A 312 8.68 22.32 -5.18
CA LEU A 312 8.75 21.72 -6.50
C LEU A 312 7.74 22.34 -7.46
N LYS A 313 8.21 22.73 -8.64
CA LYS A 313 7.38 23.23 -9.73
C LYS A 313 7.44 22.23 -10.89
N ASP A 314 6.30 21.75 -11.32
CA ASP A 314 6.19 20.81 -12.43
C ASP A 314 5.90 21.47 -13.78
N GLY A 315 5.91 22.80 -13.82
CA GLY A 315 5.79 23.60 -15.02
C GLY A 315 6.00 25.07 -14.73
N GLU A 316 6.68 25.78 -15.64
CA GLU A 316 6.95 27.20 -15.50
C GLU A 316 6.61 27.96 -16.81
N THR A 317 6.13 29.19 -16.64
CA THR A 317 5.86 30.14 -17.71
C THR A 317 6.08 31.57 -17.16
N THR A 318 5.71 32.60 -17.91
CA THR A 318 5.77 33.99 -17.45
C THR A 318 4.43 34.68 -17.64
N LEU A 319 4.18 35.68 -16.82
CA LEU A 319 3.00 36.53 -16.90
C LEU A 319 3.06 37.39 -18.17
N GLY A 320 2.02 37.36 -18.99
CA GLY A 320 1.96 38.06 -20.27
C GLY A 320 1.50 39.53 -20.16
N THR A 321 0.80 39.89 -19.08
CA THR A 321 0.27 41.23 -18.81
C THR A 321 0.33 41.52 -17.31
N ASP A 322 0.43 42.79 -16.94
CA ASP A 322 0.34 43.20 -15.53
C ASP A 322 -0.98 42.76 -14.90
N VAL A 323 -0.94 42.33 -13.65
CA VAL A 323 -2.08 41.90 -12.86
C VAL A 323 -2.09 42.61 -11.52
N ASN A 324 -3.20 43.23 -11.13
CA ASN A 324 -3.35 43.83 -9.81
C ASN A 324 -3.79 42.80 -8.77
N GLU A 325 -3.83 43.18 -7.49
CA GLU A 325 -4.11 42.30 -6.36
C GLU A 325 -5.55 41.73 -6.32
N LYS A 326 -6.48 42.26 -7.17
CA LYS A 326 -7.91 41.87 -7.18
C LYS A 326 -8.28 41.03 -8.37
N GLN A 327 -7.47 41.00 -9.41
CA GLN A 327 -7.77 40.22 -10.61
C GLN A 327 -7.69 38.73 -10.33
N THR A 328 -8.72 37.99 -10.77
CA THR A 328 -8.88 36.55 -10.61
C THR A 328 -8.58 35.76 -11.90
N GLU A 329 -8.13 36.45 -12.94
CA GLU A 329 -7.68 35.87 -14.20
C GLU A 329 -6.24 36.33 -14.46
N LEU A 330 -5.37 35.36 -14.80
CA LEU A 330 -3.99 35.63 -15.25
C LEU A 330 -3.83 35.12 -16.68
N ARG A 331 -3.04 35.87 -17.47
CA ARG A 331 -2.65 35.44 -18.81
C ARG A 331 -1.14 35.22 -18.84
N ALA A 332 -0.72 33.99 -19.12
CA ALA A 332 0.67 33.64 -19.31
C ALA A 332 1.11 33.82 -20.77
N THR A 333 2.41 33.83 -21.01
CA THR A 333 3.00 33.90 -22.37
C THR A 333 2.87 32.55 -23.10
N SER A 334 2.81 31.44 -22.40
CA SER A 334 2.62 30.10 -22.93
C SER A 334 1.79 29.24 -22.00
N ALA A 335 1.11 28.23 -22.55
CA ALA A 335 0.44 27.21 -21.75
C ALA A 335 1.48 26.34 -21.02
N LEU A 336 1.15 25.90 -19.82
CA LEU A 336 1.89 24.87 -19.12
C LEU A 336 1.55 23.49 -19.72
N GLY A 337 2.53 22.62 -19.81
CA GLY A 337 2.33 21.23 -20.18
C GLY A 337 1.43 20.47 -19.17
N SER A 338 1.13 19.21 -19.46
CA SER A 338 0.42 18.34 -18.49
C SER A 338 1.18 18.26 -17.17
N PRO A 339 0.48 18.23 -16.02
CA PRO A 339 1.14 17.99 -14.74
C PRO A 339 1.88 16.66 -14.74
N VAL A 340 2.96 16.61 -13.99
CA VAL A 340 3.72 15.37 -13.80
C VAL A 340 2.93 14.40 -12.91
N GLN A 341 2.18 14.97 -11.94
CA GLN A 341 1.38 14.19 -11.00
C GLN A 341 0.11 14.96 -10.59
N GLY A 342 -1.01 14.24 -10.44
CA GLY A 342 -2.28 14.81 -9.98
C GLY A 342 -2.89 15.86 -10.93
N ASN A 343 -3.72 16.72 -10.37
CA ASN A 343 -4.30 17.90 -11.03
C ASN A 343 -4.06 19.14 -10.18
N PRO A 344 -2.82 19.61 -10.08
CA PRO A 344 -2.50 20.75 -9.24
C PRO A 344 -3.17 22.02 -9.81
N SER A 345 -3.83 22.75 -8.92
CA SER A 345 -4.52 24.00 -9.23
C SER A 345 -3.77 25.23 -8.75
N ASP A 346 -2.65 25.05 -8.04
CA ASP A 346 -1.93 26.11 -7.37
C ASP A 346 -0.71 26.55 -8.18
N VAL A 347 -0.61 27.88 -8.38
CA VAL A 347 0.54 28.48 -9.03
C VAL A 347 1.17 29.51 -8.10
N VAL A 348 2.50 29.61 -8.14
CA VAL A 348 3.24 30.66 -7.45
C VAL A 348 3.67 31.73 -8.42
N VAL A 349 3.42 32.99 -8.07
CA VAL A 349 3.91 34.16 -8.78
C VAL A 349 4.64 35.03 -7.76
N ASP A 350 5.94 35.21 -7.94
CA ASP A 350 6.84 35.87 -6.96
C ASP A 350 6.73 35.22 -5.57
N SER A 351 5.99 35.84 -4.64
CA SER A 351 5.78 35.36 -3.28
C SER A 351 4.30 35.12 -2.95
N GLU A 352 3.43 35.12 -3.95
CA GLU A 352 2.00 34.82 -3.81
C GLU A 352 1.69 33.44 -4.39
N ILE A 353 0.89 32.67 -3.68
CA ILE A 353 0.25 31.45 -4.21
C ILE A 353 -1.18 31.82 -4.60
N LEU A 354 -1.58 31.36 -5.79
CA LEU A 354 -2.93 31.49 -6.31
C LEU A 354 -3.50 30.10 -6.55
N HIS A 355 -4.71 29.87 -6.06
CA HIS A 355 -5.47 28.67 -6.40
C HIS A 355 -6.38 28.95 -7.59
N CYS A 356 -6.09 28.39 -8.74
CA CYS A 356 -6.82 28.64 -9.99
C CYS A 356 -7.62 27.39 -10.37
N SER A 357 -8.94 27.42 -10.16
CA SER A 357 -9.82 26.25 -10.36
C SER A 357 -9.95 25.81 -11.82
N ARG A 358 -9.51 26.64 -12.78
CA ARG A 358 -9.57 26.32 -14.22
C ARG A 358 -8.37 26.90 -14.97
N THR A 359 -7.84 26.14 -15.91
CA THR A 359 -6.87 26.59 -16.92
C THR A 359 -7.47 26.41 -18.32
N ASP A 360 -7.22 27.39 -19.22
CA ASP A 360 -7.64 27.38 -20.62
C ASP A 360 -6.48 27.85 -21.49
N GLY A 361 -5.69 26.94 -22.01
CA GLY A 361 -4.45 27.22 -22.70
C GLY A 361 -3.46 27.96 -21.80
N ALA A 362 -3.12 29.20 -22.15
CA ALA A 362 -2.24 30.08 -21.38
C ALA A 362 -2.98 30.95 -20.34
N LYS A 363 -4.27 30.68 -20.06
CA LYS A 363 -5.05 31.45 -19.08
C LYS A 363 -5.29 30.63 -17.82
N PHE A 364 -5.09 31.28 -16.69
CA PHE A 364 -5.48 30.79 -15.37
C PHE A 364 -6.71 31.55 -14.94
N LEU A 365 -7.80 30.85 -14.63
CA LEU A 365 -9.13 31.42 -14.41
C LEU A 365 -9.66 31.07 -13.02
N GLN A 366 -10.55 31.94 -12.52
CA GLN A 366 -11.17 31.77 -11.22
C GLN A 366 -10.13 31.60 -10.10
N CYS A 367 -9.08 32.42 -10.15
CA CYS A 367 -7.98 32.30 -9.19
C CYS A 367 -8.36 32.97 -7.86
N GLN A 368 -8.27 32.21 -6.78
CA GLN A 368 -8.27 32.73 -5.42
C GLN A 368 -6.90 33.32 -5.13
N ARG A 369 -6.87 34.62 -4.82
CA ARG A 369 -5.64 35.37 -4.52
C ARG A 369 -5.19 35.13 -3.08
N GLY A 370 -3.87 35.20 -2.85
CA GLY A 370 -3.31 35.02 -1.51
C GLY A 370 -3.62 33.67 -0.88
N PHE A 371 -3.67 32.62 -1.68
CA PHE A 371 -3.99 31.27 -1.22
C PHE A 371 -2.89 30.72 -0.29
N ALA A 372 -3.23 29.70 0.49
CA ALA A 372 -2.32 29.07 1.48
C ALA A 372 -1.66 30.09 2.44
N GLY A 373 -2.39 31.13 2.84
CA GLY A 373 -1.92 32.16 3.79
C GLY A 373 -0.88 33.14 3.24
N THR A 374 -0.64 33.15 1.93
CA THR A 374 0.19 34.19 1.27
C THR A 374 -0.61 35.47 1.08
N SER A 375 0.05 36.56 0.66
CA SER A 375 -0.62 37.85 0.48
C SER A 375 -0.85 38.16 -1.00
N ALA A 376 -2.08 38.52 -1.38
CA ALA A 376 -2.39 39.04 -2.71
C ALA A 376 -1.58 40.32 -3.02
N ARG A 377 -0.98 40.36 -4.22
CA ARG A 377 -0.11 41.43 -4.68
C ARG A 377 -0.31 41.74 -6.16
N ALA A 378 0.07 42.94 -6.58
CA ALA A 378 0.23 43.23 -8.00
C ALA A 378 1.50 42.53 -8.55
N HIS A 379 1.40 42.00 -9.78
CA HIS A 379 2.51 41.38 -10.50
C HIS A 379 2.69 42.02 -11.86
N ASN A 380 3.92 42.24 -12.25
CA ASN A 380 4.25 42.82 -13.55
C ASN A 380 4.34 41.76 -14.63
N ALA A 381 4.07 42.15 -15.86
CA ALA A 381 4.35 41.31 -17.03
C ALA A 381 5.80 40.81 -17.00
N GLY A 382 6.02 39.56 -17.37
CA GLY A 382 7.33 38.88 -17.28
C GLY A 382 7.62 38.23 -15.93
N ALA A 383 6.79 38.43 -14.88
CA ALA A 383 6.94 37.69 -13.64
C ALA A 383 6.81 36.18 -13.89
N ARG A 384 7.60 35.34 -13.22
CA ARG A 384 7.56 33.90 -13.37
C ARG A 384 6.28 33.34 -12.71
N ILE A 385 5.61 32.45 -13.42
CA ILE A 385 4.50 31.64 -12.91
C ILE A 385 5.01 30.19 -12.83
N GLY A 386 5.03 29.61 -11.65
CA GLY A 386 5.38 28.20 -11.45
C GLY A 386 4.16 27.44 -10.93
N ARG A 387 3.76 26.35 -11.60
CA ARG A 387 2.75 25.44 -11.07
C ARG A 387 3.39 24.58 -10.00
N LEU A 388 2.83 24.62 -8.78
CA LEU A 388 3.32 23.85 -7.65
C LEU A 388 2.90 22.39 -7.83
N ALA A 389 3.84 21.47 -7.70
CA ALA A 389 3.55 20.05 -7.70
C ALA A 389 2.88 19.64 -6.38
N GLU A 390 1.82 18.85 -6.49
CA GLU A 390 1.00 18.42 -5.35
C GLU A 390 0.85 16.89 -5.31
N ARG A 391 0.81 16.34 -4.10
CA ARG A 391 0.39 14.99 -3.81
C ARG A 391 -0.38 14.96 -2.49
N ASP A 392 -1.48 14.21 -2.46
CA ASP A 392 -2.35 14.06 -1.28
C ASP A 392 -2.82 15.38 -0.67
N GLY A 393 -2.95 16.42 -1.51
CA GLY A 393 -3.39 17.76 -1.11
C GLY A 393 -2.28 18.67 -0.56
N GLU A 394 -1.03 18.22 -0.50
CA GLU A 394 0.11 18.96 0.01
C GLU A 394 1.14 19.22 -1.10
N TYR A 395 2.00 20.24 -0.93
CA TYR A 395 3.06 20.53 -1.88
C TYR A 395 4.25 19.57 -1.74
N LEU A 396 5.09 19.52 -2.78
CA LEU A 396 6.31 18.73 -2.79
C LEU A 396 7.54 19.66 -2.62
N ALA A 397 8.52 19.20 -1.86
CA ALA A 397 9.85 19.81 -1.84
C ALA A 397 10.65 19.34 -3.05
N ASN A 398 11.34 20.25 -3.73
CA ASN A 398 12.33 19.89 -4.74
C ASN A 398 13.55 19.27 -4.06
N LEU A 399 13.78 17.97 -4.29
CA LEU A 399 14.86 17.23 -3.64
C LEU A 399 16.27 17.69 -4.05
N ARG A 400 16.40 18.43 -5.15
CA ARG A 400 17.64 19.08 -5.59
C ARG A 400 17.90 20.41 -4.88
N SER A 401 16.96 20.90 -4.08
CA SER A 401 17.02 22.23 -3.46
C SER A 401 17.61 22.20 -2.05
N PRO A 402 18.10 23.34 -1.53
CA PRO A 402 18.47 23.49 -0.14
C PRO A 402 17.31 23.20 0.84
N LEU A 403 16.05 23.38 0.42
CA LEU A 403 14.86 23.10 1.22
C LEU A 403 14.82 21.63 1.67
N ALA A 404 15.03 20.67 0.76
CA ALA A 404 15.04 19.25 1.10
C ALA A 404 16.13 18.94 2.15
N SER A 405 17.32 19.56 2.00
CA SER A 405 18.39 19.40 2.99
C SER A 405 18.04 20.02 4.35
N ALA A 406 17.33 21.15 4.36
CA ALA A 406 16.86 21.81 5.60
C ALA A 406 15.81 20.93 6.32
N ILE A 407 14.86 20.33 5.59
CA ILE A 407 13.89 19.39 6.13
C ILE A 407 14.61 18.16 6.72
N SER A 408 15.56 17.59 5.97
CA SER A 408 16.35 16.45 6.43
C SER A 408 17.13 16.75 7.72
N ASN A 409 17.75 17.95 7.82
CA ASN A 409 18.42 18.43 9.02
C ASN A 409 17.44 18.59 10.21
N ARG A 410 16.24 19.09 9.96
CA ARG A 410 15.22 19.24 10.99
C ARG A 410 14.84 17.88 11.58
N ILE A 411 14.52 16.92 10.73
CA ILE A 411 14.09 15.57 11.16
C ILE A 411 15.22 14.86 11.92
N SER A 412 16.42 14.77 11.33
CA SER A 412 17.57 14.14 11.99
C SER A 412 17.94 14.85 13.29
N GLY A 413 17.80 16.18 13.34
CA GLY A 413 17.99 16.97 14.55
C GLY A 413 17.02 16.59 15.66
N VAL A 414 15.74 16.43 15.36
CA VAL A 414 14.73 15.97 16.33
C VAL A 414 15.09 14.56 16.81
N ILE A 415 15.35 13.61 15.91
CA ILE A 415 15.75 12.24 16.25
C ILE A 415 16.89 12.26 17.26
N ASN A 416 17.94 13.02 16.98
CA ASN A 416 19.15 13.06 17.82
C ASN A 416 18.90 13.70 19.20
N ARG A 417 18.02 14.71 19.30
CA ARG A 417 17.77 15.43 20.56
C ARG A 417 16.78 14.72 21.48
N VAL A 418 15.70 14.12 20.89
CA VAL A 418 14.66 13.51 21.73
C VAL A 418 14.85 12.01 21.92
N GLY A 419 15.59 11.35 21.04
CA GLY A 419 15.97 9.95 21.24
C GLY A 419 15.10 8.91 20.55
N PHE A 420 14.50 9.22 19.39
CA PHE A 420 13.80 8.21 18.59
C PHE A 420 14.70 7.04 18.19
N ASP A 421 14.14 5.82 18.17
CA ASP A 421 14.82 4.57 17.86
C ASP A 421 14.40 3.98 16.51
N MET A 422 13.36 4.54 15.89
CA MET A 422 12.83 4.11 14.60
C MET A 422 12.36 5.31 13.80
N ILE A 423 12.47 5.21 12.49
CA ILE A 423 11.81 6.13 11.56
C ILE A 423 11.03 5.32 10.52
N TYR A 424 9.80 5.73 10.29
CA TYR A 424 8.95 5.25 9.19
C TYR A 424 8.85 6.34 8.13
N PHE A 425 9.40 6.04 6.95
CA PHE A 425 9.31 6.91 5.77
C PHE A 425 8.05 6.56 4.97
N ASP A 426 7.01 7.35 5.14
CA ASP A 426 5.82 7.24 4.32
C ASP A 426 5.91 8.09 3.05
N GLY A 427 5.16 7.71 2.01
CA GLY A 427 5.04 8.49 0.78
C GLY A 427 6.35 8.67 -0.01
N GLY A 428 7.32 7.76 0.14
CA GLY A 428 8.60 7.83 -0.55
C GLY A 428 8.56 7.47 -2.05
N GLU A 429 7.44 6.95 -2.55
CA GLU A 429 7.36 6.29 -3.85
C GLU A 429 7.56 7.20 -5.04
N THR A 430 7.42 8.50 -4.91
CA THR A 430 7.43 9.33 -6.09
C THR A 430 7.98 10.70 -5.90
N ASN A 431 8.97 11.05 -6.72
CA ASN A 431 9.18 12.40 -7.18
C ASN A 431 9.70 12.37 -8.62
N GLY A 432 8.89 11.84 -9.54
CA GLY A 432 9.23 11.79 -10.95
C GLY A 432 9.53 13.17 -11.56
N ALA A 433 9.10 14.25 -10.93
CA ALA A 433 9.43 15.62 -11.32
C ALA A 433 10.88 16.02 -10.99
N ASP A 434 11.53 15.34 -10.03
CA ASP A 434 12.94 15.59 -9.69
C ASP A 434 13.93 14.85 -10.61
N GLY A 435 13.45 13.91 -11.44
CA GLY A 435 14.27 13.08 -12.30
C GLY A 435 14.06 11.58 -12.05
N PRO A 436 15.06 10.73 -12.27
CA PRO A 436 14.91 9.29 -12.11
C PRO A 436 14.50 8.89 -10.69
N ALA A 437 13.36 8.20 -10.55
CA ALA A 437 12.80 7.82 -9.25
C ALA A 437 13.73 6.89 -8.45
N TRP A 438 14.47 6.01 -9.12
CA TRP A 438 15.42 5.10 -8.47
C TRP A 438 16.51 5.86 -7.67
N TYR A 439 16.86 7.08 -8.08
CA TYR A 439 17.85 7.92 -7.39
C TYR A 439 17.16 8.85 -6.39
N TRP A 440 16.19 9.68 -6.86
CA TRP A 440 15.66 10.79 -6.07
C TRP A 440 14.77 10.34 -4.92
N THR A 441 14.05 9.23 -5.06
CA THR A 441 13.22 8.68 -3.98
C THR A 441 14.04 8.42 -2.71
N GLY A 442 15.23 7.82 -2.84
CA GLY A 442 16.09 7.49 -1.71
C GLY A 442 16.87 8.66 -1.11
N VAL A 443 17.00 9.78 -1.82
CA VAL A 443 17.91 10.87 -1.42
C VAL A 443 17.58 11.44 -0.05
N GLN A 444 16.32 11.78 0.20
CA GLN A 444 15.91 12.36 1.48
C GLN A 444 15.99 11.36 2.63
N GLN A 445 15.59 10.11 2.38
CA GLN A 445 15.70 9.01 3.34
C GLN A 445 17.16 8.84 3.79
N PHE A 446 18.06 8.78 2.81
CA PHE A 446 19.48 8.63 3.05
C PHE A 446 20.08 9.85 3.79
N GLN A 447 19.69 11.08 3.42
CA GLN A 447 20.15 12.29 4.09
C GLN A 447 19.71 12.32 5.57
N ILE A 448 18.50 11.89 5.90
CA ILE A 448 18.00 11.86 7.27
C ILE A 448 18.75 10.79 8.08
N TRP A 449 18.89 9.58 7.52
CA TRP A 449 19.61 8.51 8.17
C TRP A 449 21.09 8.88 8.41
N GLY A 450 21.79 9.39 7.39
CA GLY A 450 23.22 9.71 7.47
C GLY A 450 23.56 10.86 8.44
N ARG A 451 22.57 11.71 8.79
CA ARG A 451 22.72 12.76 9.80
C ARG A 451 22.26 12.32 11.19
N SER A 452 21.62 11.18 11.29
CA SER A 452 21.20 10.60 12.56
C SER A 452 22.42 9.95 13.25
N LYS A 453 22.53 10.18 14.57
CA LYS A 453 23.64 9.69 15.40
C LYS A 453 23.23 8.50 16.27
N ARG A 454 22.13 7.87 15.94
CA ARG A 454 21.52 6.79 16.71
C ARG A 454 21.37 5.55 15.85
N ASP A 455 21.39 4.39 16.48
CA ASP A 455 20.92 3.17 15.85
C ASP A 455 19.42 3.32 15.58
N LEU A 456 19.03 3.30 14.29
CA LEU A 456 17.64 3.45 13.88
C LEU A 456 17.13 2.21 13.18
N LEU A 457 15.96 1.73 13.58
CA LEU A 457 15.16 0.87 12.75
C LEU A 457 14.54 1.72 11.65
N VAL A 458 15.03 1.59 10.43
CA VAL A 458 14.50 2.29 9.25
C VAL A 458 13.50 1.40 8.55
N GLN A 459 12.31 1.93 8.34
CA GLN A 459 11.20 1.27 7.64
C GLN A 459 10.42 2.29 6.82
N GLY A 460 9.61 1.85 5.90
CA GLY A 460 8.69 2.72 5.13
C GLY A 460 8.42 2.20 3.73
N SER A 461 7.79 3.04 2.94
CA SER A 461 7.52 2.85 1.52
C SER A 461 8.63 3.47 0.66
N GLY A 462 8.64 3.15 -0.65
CA GLY A 462 9.59 3.74 -1.60
C GLY A 462 11.04 3.31 -1.41
N VAL A 463 11.27 2.02 -1.19
CA VAL A 463 12.63 1.47 -1.13
C VAL A 463 13.24 1.42 -2.53
N THR A 464 14.44 1.99 -2.69
CA THR A 464 15.25 1.91 -3.91
C THR A 464 16.44 0.97 -3.69
N ASP A 465 17.21 0.68 -4.76
CA ASP A 465 18.44 -0.10 -4.66
C ASP A 465 19.43 0.49 -3.65
N TRP A 466 19.63 1.82 -3.66
CA TRP A 466 20.51 2.47 -2.71
C TRP A 466 19.93 2.55 -1.30
N SER A 467 18.66 2.92 -1.15
CA SER A 467 18.02 3.00 0.17
C SER A 467 17.83 1.62 0.81
N TRP A 468 17.85 0.53 0.04
CA TRP A 468 17.87 -0.83 0.56
C TRP A 468 18.95 -1.02 1.64
N HIS A 469 20.12 -0.38 1.47
CA HIS A 469 21.23 -0.49 2.44
C HIS A 469 20.84 0.03 3.83
N ILE A 470 20.06 1.08 3.94
CA ILE A 470 19.65 1.66 5.22
C ILE A 470 18.38 1.06 5.81
N PHE A 471 17.52 0.44 5.00
CA PHE A 471 16.28 -0.16 5.48
C PHE A 471 16.55 -1.43 6.28
N ALA A 472 16.00 -1.50 7.50
CA ALA A 472 16.02 -2.70 8.32
C ALA A 472 14.94 -3.70 7.89
N ARG A 473 13.81 -3.18 7.40
CA ARG A 473 12.68 -3.96 6.89
C ARG A 473 11.78 -3.11 5.98
N GLY A 474 10.94 -3.78 5.17
CA GLY A 474 9.91 -3.17 4.36
C GLY A 474 8.52 -3.29 4.99
N THR A 475 7.51 -2.74 4.29
CA THR A 475 6.09 -2.80 4.64
C THR A 475 5.32 -3.43 3.49
N CYS A 476 4.56 -4.49 3.75
CA CYS A 476 3.82 -5.19 2.70
C CYS A 476 2.59 -4.43 2.22
N ASP A 477 1.87 -3.78 3.13
CA ASP A 477 0.68 -2.97 2.84
C ASP A 477 0.44 -1.95 3.96
N ASP A 478 -0.51 -1.03 3.76
CA ASP A 478 -0.99 -0.09 4.77
C ASP A 478 -2.51 0.05 4.64
N TYR A 479 -3.24 -0.17 5.73
CA TYR A 479 -4.70 -0.13 5.68
C TYR A 479 -5.34 0.01 7.07
N SER A 480 -6.33 0.89 7.16
CA SER A 480 -7.28 0.97 8.30
C SER A 480 -8.54 0.22 7.90
N ALA A 481 -8.46 -1.10 7.76
CA ALA A 481 -9.51 -1.89 7.14
C ALA A 481 -10.66 -2.22 8.09
N VAL A 482 -11.89 -2.13 7.60
CA VAL A 482 -13.11 -2.59 8.27
C VAL A 482 -13.52 -4.00 7.86
N ALA A 483 -12.76 -4.59 6.94
CA ALA A 483 -12.97 -5.95 6.42
C ALA A 483 -11.60 -6.64 6.26
N VAL A 484 -10.91 -6.83 7.36
CA VAL A 484 -9.50 -7.29 7.42
C VAL A 484 -9.28 -8.58 6.65
N LYS A 485 -10.12 -9.59 6.83
CA LYS A 485 -10.01 -10.87 6.12
C LYS A 485 -10.06 -10.67 4.61
N GLN A 486 -11.05 -9.93 4.12
CA GLN A 486 -11.21 -9.66 2.69
C GLN A 486 -10.03 -8.86 2.13
N HIS A 487 -9.55 -7.87 2.88
CA HIS A 487 -8.41 -7.06 2.48
C HIS A 487 -7.14 -7.90 2.31
N LEU A 488 -6.79 -8.69 3.32
CA LEU A 488 -5.62 -9.57 3.30
C LEU A 488 -5.65 -10.58 2.14
N ASP A 489 -6.83 -11.19 1.90
CA ASP A 489 -7.00 -12.17 0.82
C ASP A 489 -7.00 -11.50 -0.55
N TYR A 490 -7.59 -10.31 -0.67
CA TYR A 490 -7.63 -9.56 -1.92
C TYR A 490 -6.23 -9.07 -2.34
N HIS A 491 -5.49 -8.43 -1.46
CA HIS A 491 -4.16 -7.89 -1.74
C HIS A 491 -3.07 -8.97 -1.81
N LYS A 492 -3.44 -10.24 -1.60
CA LYS A 492 -2.47 -11.34 -1.62
C LYS A 492 -1.21 -11.00 -0.83
N ILE A 493 -1.42 -10.71 0.45
CA ILE A 493 -0.35 -10.26 1.34
C ILE A 493 0.89 -11.18 1.29
N ALA A 494 0.70 -12.46 0.99
CA ALA A 494 1.78 -13.40 0.77
C ALA A 494 2.65 -13.06 -0.45
N ASP A 495 2.06 -12.52 -1.53
CA ASP A 495 2.81 -12.08 -2.71
C ASP A 495 3.64 -10.84 -2.39
N SER A 496 3.07 -9.89 -1.62
CA SER A 496 3.80 -8.70 -1.14
C SER A 496 4.94 -9.10 -0.20
N ARG A 497 4.69 -10.06 0.71
CA ARG A 497 5.74 -10.60 1.58
C ARG A 497 6.86 -11.26 0.79
N ARG A 498 6.51 -12.03 -0.22
CA ARG A 498 7.46 -12.68 -1.12
C ARG A 498 8.34 -11.68 -1.87
N PHE A 499 7.79 -10.53 -2.27
CA PHE A 499 8.59 -9.46 -2.88
C PHE A 499 9.78 -9.07 -2.00
N TYR A 500 9.57 -8.93 -0.69
CA TYR A 500 10.65 -8.60 0.25
C TYR A 500 11.60 -9.78 0.48
N ASP A 501 11.09 -11.02 0.52
CA ASP A 501 11.95 -12.22 0.58
C ASP A 501 12.88 -12.31 -0.62
N ASP A 502 12.35 -12.04 -1.83
CA ASP A 502 13.15 -12.03 -3.06
C ASP A 502 14.23 -10.95 -3.05
N ASN A 503 14.06 -9.91 -2.25
CA ASN A 503 15.03 -8.83 -2.04
C ASN A 503 15.87 -8.98 -0.77
N PHE A 504 15.82 -10.12 -0.10
CA PHE A 504 16.57 -10.38 1.15
C PHE A 504 16.36 -9.31 2.23
N LEU A 505 15.15 -8.79 2.33
CA LEU A 505 14.75 -7.76 3.28
C LEU A 505 13.63 -8.29 4.19
N PRO A 506 13.77 -8.23 5.52
CA PRO A 506 12.63 -8.47 6.39
C PRO A 506 11.44 -7.55 6.04
N ALA A 507 10.24 -7.97 6.34
CA ALA A 507 9.07 -7.13 6.14
C ALA A 507 8.05 -7.34 7.26
N GLU A 508 7.20 -6.34 7.47
CA GLU A 508 6.00 -6.45 8.28
C GLU A 508 4.76 -6.43 7.37
N LEU A 509 3.64 -6.97 7.86
CA LEU A 509 2.46 -7.20 7.02
C LEU A 509 1.73 -5.91 6.63
N GLY A 510 1.94 -4.83 7.39
CA GLY A 510 1.26 -3.56 7.16
C GLY A 510 0.36 -3.15 8.32
N TRP A 511 -0.21 -1.97 8.21
CA TRP A 511 -0.99 -1.36 9.28
C TRP A 511 -2.40 -1.93 9.33
N MET A 512 -2.71 -2.64 10.39
CA MET A 512 -4.07 -3.05 10.68
C MET A 512 -4.79 -2.02 11.55
N GLY A 513 -5.92 -1.51 11.08
CA GLY A 513 -6.78 -0.63 11.86
C GLY A 513 -7.46 -1.35 13.02
N PHE A 514 -7.19 -0.94 14.26
CA PHE A 514 -7.92 -1.37 15.44
C PHE A 514 -8.94 -0.31 15.82
N LEU A 515 -10.23 -0.64 15.71
CA LEU A 515 -11.33 0.31 15.64
C LEU A 515 -12.30 0.17 16.80
N GLN A 516 -12.93 1.28 17.20
CA GLN A 516 -14.16 1.31 17.99
C GLN A 516 -15.38 1.33 17.08
N ASP A 517 -16.55 1.04 17.59
CA ASP A 517 -17.81 1.19 16.84
C ASP A 517 -18.15 2.65 16.62
N THR A 518 -18.43 2.98 15.37
CA THR A 518 -18.87 4.30 14.91
C THR A 518 -19.91 4.14 13.81
N PRO A 519 -20.63 5.19 13.43
CA PRO A 519 -21.49 5.11 12.24
C PRO A 519 -20.76 4.71 10.95
N ASP A 520 -19.44 4.97 10.87
CA ASP A 520 -18.63 4.74 9.68
C ASP A 520 -18.05 3.32 9.60
N HIS A 521 -17.88 2.65 10.73
CA HIS A 521 -17.33 1.30 10.81
C HIS A 521 -17.65 0.61 12.14
N PRO A 522 -17.77 -0.73 12.18
CA PRO A 522 -17.92 -1.49 13.42
C PRO A 522 -16.61 -1.53 14.22
N ALA A 523 -16.72 -1.91 15.49
CA ALA A 523 -15.56 -2.22 16.32
C ALA A 523 -14.82 -3.46 15.80
N THR A 524 -13.48 -3.47 15.89
CA THR A 524 -12.66 -4.66 15.62
C THR A 524 -13.05 -5.81 16.53
N THR A 525 -13.16 -7.01 15.99
CA THR A 525 -13.56 -8.21 16.71
C THR A 525 -12.37 -9.18 16.90
N PRO A 526 -12.42 -10.05 17.91
CA PRO A 526 -11.35 -11.01 18.18
C PRO A 526 -11.04 -11.95 17.00
N ASP A 527 -12.05 -12.38 16.25
CA ASP A 527 -11.85 -13.24 15.09
C ASP A 527 -11.15 -12.53 13.92
N GLU A 528 -11.36 -11.23 13.76
CA GLU A 528 -10.62 -10.43 12.78
C GLU A 528 -9.15 -10.28 13.18
N LEU A 529 -8.89 -9.99 14.46
CA LEU A 529 -7.53 -9.87 14.94
C LEU A 529 -6.79 -11.20 14.94
N GLU A 530 -7.46 -12.30 15.31
CA GLU A 530 -6.86 -13.64 15.27
C GLU A 530 -6.52 -14.04 13.84
N TYR A 531 -7.38 -13.74 12.86
CA TYR A 531 -7.08 -13.98 11.46
C TYR A 531 -5.79 -13.28 11.01
N TYR A 532 -5.61 -12.02 11.43
CA TYR A 532 -4.40 -11.25 11.16
C TYR A 532 -3.16 -11.85 11.85
N ALA A 533 -3.31 -12.25 13.12
CA ALA A 533 -2.25 -12.90 13.90
C ALA A 533 -1.83 -14.25 13.30
N VAL A 534 -2.78 -15.03 12.78
CA VAL A 534 -2.49 -16.27 12.04
C VAL A 534 -1.68 -15.99 10.78
N ARG A 535 -2.02 -14.95 10.01
CA ARG A 535 -1.24 -14.57 8.82
C ARG A 535 0.17 -14.09 9.20
N MET A 536 0.30 -13.33 10.28
CA MET A 536 1.59 -12.94 10.86
C MET A 536 2.47 -14.16 11.13
N LEU A 537 1.91 -15.18 11.78
CA LEU A 537 2.61 -16.40 12.12
C LEU A 537 2.95 -17.23 10.87
N ALA A 538 2.01 -17.40 9.96
CA ALA A 538 2.17 -18.16 8.72
C ALA A 538 3.30 -17.59 7.83
N LEU A 539 3.36 -16.26 7.72
CA LEU A 539 4.32 -15.56 6.88
C LEU A 539 5.62 -15.20 7.63
N ASP A 540 5.75 -15.56 8.90
CA ASP A 540 6.85 -15.15 9.79
C ASP A 540 7.18 -13.65 9.66
N SER A 541 6.15 -12.84 9.72
CA SER A 541 6.25 -11.41 9.47
C SER A 541 5.74 -10.63 10.68
N ALA A 542 6.42 -9.54 11.03
CA ALA A 542 5.93 -8.62 12.05
C ALA A 542 4.59 -7.99 11.62
N VAL A 543 3.88 -7.39 12.54
CA VAL A 543 2.65 -6.64 12.29
C VAL A 543 2.72 -5.26 12.92
N SER A 544 1.87 -4.38 12.42
CA SER A 544 1.61 -3.08 13.03
C SER A 544 0.12 -2.91 13.30
N LEU A 545 -0.20 -2.57 14.54
CA LEU A 545 -1.56 -2.27 14.94
C LEU A 545 -1.74 -0.76 14.94
N GLU A 546 -2.51 -0.26 13.97
CA GLU A 546 -2.83 1.16 13.84
C GLU A 546 -4.08 1.51 14.64
N THR A 547 -3.99 2.46 15.56
CA THR A 547 -5.10 2.82 16.45
C THR A 547 -4.86 4.17 17.13
N ASN A 548 -5.76 4.52 18.02
CA ASN A 548 -5.60 5.60 18.99
C ASN A 548 -6.09 5.15 20.36
N LEU A 549 -5.70 5.89 21.40
CA LEU A 549 -6.06 5.53 22.76
C LEU A 549 -7.58 5.53 23.00
N SER A 550 -8.32 6.37 22.29
CA SER A 550 -9.80 6.41 22.39
C SER A 550 -10.41 5.10 21.92
N ALA A 551 -9.95 4.57 20.79
CA ALA A 551 -10.43 3.30 20.25
C ALA A 551 -10.06 2.12 21.17
N LEU A 552 -8.84 2.11 21.69
CA LEU A 552 -8.40 1.08 22.65
C LEU A 552 -9.24 1.08 23.94
N LYS A 553 -9.66 2.25 24.41
CA LYS A 553 -10.53 2.36 25.60
C LYS A 553 -11.98 2.01 25.32
N ALA A 554 -12.48 2.42 24.18
CA ALA A 554 -13.88 2.24 23.81
C ALA A 554 -14.19 0.78 23.48
N ASN A 555 -13.26 0.07 22.81
CA ASN A 555 -13.44 -1.35 22.51
C ASN A 555 -13.24 -2.18 23.80
N GLY A 556 -14.33 -2.71 24.34
CA GLY A 556 -14.34 -3.48 25.59
C GLY A 556 -13.53 -4.78 25.54
N ARG A 557 -13.12 -5.23 24.35
CA ARG A 557 -12.34 -6.46 24.14
C ARG A 557 -10.87 -6.20 23.84
N SER A 558 -10.40 -4.95 23.95
CA SER A 558 -9.01 -4.57 23.67
C SER A 558 -7.98 -5.39 24.44
N GLY A 559 -8.23 -5.63 25.74
CA GLY A 559 -7.34 -6.46 26.57
C GLY A 559 -7.19 -7.86 26.03
N GLU A 560 -8.31 -8.56 25.80
CA GLU A 560 -8.36 -9.92 25.24
C GLU A 560 -7.61 -10.01 23.90
N MET A 561 -7.87 -9.06 23.00
CA MET A 561 -7.28 -9.06 21.68
C MET A 561 -5.79 -8.76 21.69
N LEU A 562 -5.34 -7.82 22.52
CA LEU A 562 -3.92 -7.50 22.64
C LEU A 562 -3.14 -8.64 23.30
N GLU A 563 -3.68 -9.28 24.35
CA GLU A 563 -3.06 -10.46 24.95
C GLU A 563 -2.92 -11.58 23.94
N LEU A 564 -3.97 -11.85 23.14
CA LEU A 564 -3.93 -12.83 22.05
C LEU A 564 -2.81 -12.49 21.05
N LEU A 565 -2.75 -11.25 20.57
CA LEU A 565 -1.72 -10.83 19.63
C LEU A 565 -0.30 -11.01 20.22
N GLY A 566 -0.13 -10.69 21.50
CA GLY A 566 1.13 -10.88 22.22
C GLY A 566 1.55 -12.36 22.31
N GLU A 567 0.60 -13.29 22.52
CA GLU A 567 0.86 -14.74 22.51
C GLU A 567 1.32 -15.22 21.13
N TYR A 568 0.67 -14.78 20.04
CA TYR A 568 1.08 -15.09 18.67
C TYR A 568 2.45 -14.50 18.34
N GLU A 569 2.75 -13.27 18.76
CA GLU A 569 4.05 -12.63 18.55
C GLU A 569 5.18 -13.37 19.26
N GLN A 570 4.97 -13.79 20.51
CA GLN A 570 5.94 -14.60 21.26
C GLN A 570 6.18 -15.94 20.58
N LEU A 571 5.12 -16.61 20.14
CA LEU A 571 5.23 -17.88 19.43
C LEU A 571 6.01 -17.74 18.13
N ARG A 572 5.73 -16.70 17.34
CA ARG A 572 6.44 -16.41 16.09
C ARG A 572 7.93 -16.14 16.33
N LEU A 573 8.25 -15.26 17.29
CA LEU A 573 9.63 -14.89 17.60
C LEU A 573 10.44 -16.06 18.17
N SER A 574 9.77 -17.02 18.82
CA SER A 574 10.45 -18.22 19.34
C SER A 574 10.95 -19.16 18.23
N GLY A 575 10.39 -19.04 17.01
CA GLY A 575 10.67 -19.95 15.89
C GLY A 575 10.17 -21.38 16.11
N ALA A 576 9.28 -21.61 17.10
CA ALA A 576 8.81 -22.93 17.47
C ALA A 576 7.85 -23.56 16.44
N VAL A 577 7.20 -22.76 15.59
CA VAL A 577 6.26 -23.25 14.59
C VAL A 577 7.01 -23.72 13.33
N PRO A 578 6.93 -25.03 13.01
CA PRO A 578 7.62 -25.58 11.84
C PRO A 578 7.12 -24.97 10.52
N LYS A 579 7.99 -24.93 9.50
CA LYS A 579 7.66 -24.41 8.18
C LYS A 579 6.42 -25.08 7.59
N ALA A 580 6.29 -26.41 7.68
CA ALA A 580 5.12 -27.15 7.18
C ALA A 580 3.81 -26.65 7.84
N MET A 581 3.79 -26.44 9.16
CA MET A 581 2.63 -25.89 9.86
C MET A 581 2.33 -24.45 9.43
N ARG A 582 3.35 -23.62 9.22
CA ARG A 582 3.16 -22.26 8.72
C ARG A 582 2.54 -22.22 7.32
N GLU A 583 2.92 -23.16 6.44
CA GLU A 583 2.33 -23.32 5.11
C GLU A 583 0.84 -23.74 5.18
N GLU A 584 0.45 -24.54 6.16
CA GLU A 584 -0.94 -24.87 6.42
C GLU A 584 -1.72 -23.66 6.95
N LEU A 585 -1.17 -22.93 7.92
CA LEU A 585 -1.77 -21.73 8.50
C LEU A 585 -1.96 -20.59 7.48
N ALA A 586 -1.19 -20.57 6.41
CA ALA A 586 -1.35 -19.62 5.31
C ALA A 586 -2.67 -19.79 4.56
N GLN A 587 -3.34 -20.94 4.70
CA GLN A 587 -4.60 -21.27 4.02
C GLN A 587 -5.76 -21.31 5.02
N GLY A 588 -6.92 -20.78 4.63
CA GLY A 588 -8.13 -20.87 5.45
C GLY A 588 -8.11 -19.99 6.71
N GLU A 589 -8.94 -20.35 7.66
CA GLU A 589 -9.09 -19.71 8.96
C GLU A 589 -8.71 -20.70 10.08
N TRP A 590 -8.01 -20.20 11.09
CA TRP A 590 -7.47 -21.01 12.18
C TRP A 590 -7.70 -20.33 13.53
N HIS A 591 -7.87 -21.14 14.55
CA HIS A 591 -7.96 -20.73 15.94
C HIS A 591 -6.88 -21.43 16.77
N MET A 592 -6.19 -20.68 17.58
CA MET A 592 -5.21 -21.23 18.53
C MET A 592 -5.88 -21.47 19.91
N THR A 593 -5.85 -22.69 20.36
CA THR A 593 -6.33 -23.01 21.71
C THR A 593 -5.38 -22.46 22.78
N ARG A 594 -5.85 -22.34 24.00
CA ARG A 594 -5.00 -21.99 25.17
C ARG A 594 -3.80 -22.91 25.40
N ARG A 595 -3.76 -24.07 24.74
CA ARG A 595 -2.63 -25.00 24.79
C ARG A 595 -1.63 -24.79 23.65
N GLY A 596 -1.89 -23.83 22.76
CA GLY A 596 -1.07 -23.55 21.59
C GLY A 596 -1.31 -24.50 20.41
N GLU A 597 -2.43 -25.23 20.40
CA GLU A 597 -2.81 -26.12 19.30
C GLU A 597 -3.64 -25.33 18.30
N PHE A 598 -3.40 -25.53 17.01
CA PHE A 598 -4.13 -24.88 15.93
C PHE A 598 -5.22 -25.78 15.38
N HIS A 599 -6.44 -25.26 15.31
CA HIS A 599 -7.60 -25.96 14.73
C HIS A 599 -8.21 -25.12 13.61
N PRO A 600 -8.54 -25.71 12.45
CA PRO A 600 -9.34 -25.03 11.44
C PRO A 600 -10.67 -24.55 12.04
N ILE A 601 -11.05 -23.32 11.67
CA ILE A 601 -12.30 -22.70 12.13
C ILE A 601 -13.02 -22.10 10.93
N ARG A 602 -14.37 -22.04 11.02
CA ARG A 602 -15.21 -21.36 10.04
C ARG A 602 -16.21 -20.46 10.74
N TYR A 603 -16.35 -19.26 10.19
CA TYR A 603 -17.34 -18.27 10.60
C TYR A 603 -18.35 -18.07 9.47
N ASP A 604 -19.50 -18.78 9.53
CA ASP A 604 -20.58 -18.62 8.56
C ASP A 604 -21.55 -17.54 9.02
N ALA A 605 -21.44 -16.35 8.44
CA ALA A 605 -22.22 -15.17 8.80
C ALA A 605 -23.38 -14.95 7.82
N GLN A 606 -24.61 -14.99 8.33
CA GLN A 606 -25.82 -14.78 7.54
C GLN A 606 -26.76 -13.76 8.19
N ARG A 607 -27.42 -12.94 7.36
CA ARG A 607 -28.54 -12.09 7.83
C ARG A 607 -29.83 -12.90 7.78
N ALA A 608 -30.63 -12.83 8.83
CA ALA A 608 -31.90 -13.52 8.94
C ALA A 608 -32.96 -12.62 9.58
N ALA A 609 -34.20 -12.70 9.10
CA ALA A 609 -35.34 -12.16 9.79
C ALA A 609 -35.73 -13.04 10.98
N ILE A 610 -36.26 -12.45 12.04
CA ILE A 610 -36.86 -13.14 13.18
C ILE A 610 -38.36 -12.79 13.20
N PRO A 611 -39.26 -13.78 13.27
CA PRO A 611 -39.02 -15.22 13.20
C PRO A 611 -38.57 -15.65 11.80
N GLY A 612 -37.70 -16.67 11.74
CA GLY A 612 -37.17 -17.14 10.48
C GLY A 612 -36.37 -18.46 10.59
N GLU A 613 -35.82 -18.86 9.47
CA GLU A 613 -34.95 -20.03 9.38
C GLU A 613 -33.75 -19.74 8.50
N ILE A 614 -32.62 -20.38 8.80
CA ILE A 614 -31.40 -20.34 7.99
C ILE A 614 -30.85 -21.74 7.79
N MET A 615 -30.11 -21.93 6.71
CA MET A 615 -29.35 -23.14 6.46
C MET A 615 -27.88 -22.86 6.79
N LEU A 616 -27.30 -23.70 7.65
CA LEU A 616 -25.91 -23.65 8.06
C LEU A 616 -25.18 -24.89 7.55
N LYS A 617 -23.97 -24.71 7.04
CA LYS A 617 -23.11 -25.82 6.64
C LYS A 617 -22.04 -26.04 7.70
N ASN A 618 -22.01 -27.20 8.32
CA ASN A 618 -20.89 -27.64 9.14
C ASN A 618 -19.98 -28.54 8.31
N GLU A 619 -18.78 -28.07 8.01
CA GLU A 619 -17.78 -28.78 7.20
C GLU A 619 -16.97 -29.80 8.00
N PHE A 620 -17.14 -29.81 9.31
CA PHE A 620 -16.45 -30.69 10.26
C PHE A 620 -17.40 -31.75 10.83
N GLU A 621 -16.96 -32.53 11.80
CA GLU A 621 -17.76 -33.49 12.50
C GLU A 621 -18.87 -32.87 13.36
N ASP A 622 -19.79 -33.75 13.88
CA ASP A 622 -20.86 -33.33 14.76
C ASP A 622 -20.34 -32.57 15.98
N GLN A 623 -20.88 -31.36 16.22
CA GLN A 623 -20.41 -30.48 17.27
C GLN A 623 -21.53 -29.60 17.86
N PRO A 624 -21.35 -29.07 19.09
CA PRO A 624 -22.27 -28.07 19.62
C PRO A 624 -22.33 -26.83 18.75
N LEU A 625 -23.52 -26.24 18.59
CA LEU A 625 -23.65 -24.93 17.94
C LEU A 625 -22.92 -23.87 18.77
N LYS A 626 -21.88 -23.28 18.19
CA LYS A 626 -21.24 -22.05 18.67
C LYS A 626 -21.70 -20.91 17.78
N PHE A 627 -21.93 -19.74 18.35
CA PHE A 627 -22.48 -18.63 17.55
C PHE A 627 -22.18 -17.25 18.10
N ARG A 628 -22.29 -16.26 17.20
CA ARG A 628 -22.52 -14.85 17.51
C ARG A 628 -23.83 -14.42 16.87
N VAL A 629 -24.75 -13.84 17.64
CA VAL A 629 -25.99 -13.22 17.13
C VAL A 629 -25.97 -11.74 17.43
N GLN A 630 -26.01 -10.91 16.39
CA GLN A 630 -26.07 -9.45 16.51
C GLN A 630 -27.42 -8.92 16.03
N VAL A 631 -28.01 -8.00 16.79
CA VAL A 631 -29.27 -7.32 16.41
C VAL A 631 -28.94 -6.25 15.39
N MET A 632 -29.55 -6.33 14.20
CA MET A 632 -29.37 -5.37 13.14
C MET A 632 -30.48 -4.30 13.19
N PRO A 633 -30.23 -3.09 12.67
CA PRO A 633 -31.31 -2.13 12.51
C PRO A 633 -32.36 -2.64 11.53
N GLU A 634 -33.61 -2.27 11.76
CA GLU A 634 -34.69 -2.46 10.77
C GLU A 634 -34.56 -1.43 9.66
N LEU A 635 -34.67 -1.87 8.43
CA LEU A 635 -34.71 -0.99 7.27
C LEU A 635 -36.17 -0.58 7.00
N ALA A 636 -36.39 0.69 6.73
CA ALA A 636 -37.64 1.18 6.20
C ALA A 636 -37.98 0.50 4.87
N ASN A 637 -39.25 0.38 4.54
CA ASN A 637 -39.66 -0.05 3.21
C ASN A 637 -39.34 1.06 2.19
N PRO A 638 -38.92 0.70 0.96
CA PRO A 638 -38.70 1.71 -0.08
C PRO A 638 -39.91 2.64 -0.27
N GLY A 639 -39.65 3.93 -0.31
CA GLY A 639 -40.66 4.97 -0.38
C GLY A 639 -41.19 5.44 0.98
N ASP A 640 -40.58 5.06 2.07
CA ASP A 640 -40.87 5.61 3.40
C ASP A 640 -40.53 7.13 3.41
N PRO A 641 -41.39 7.98 4.01
CA PRO A 641 -41.12 9.42 4.09
C PRO A 641 -39.82 9.80 4.79
N ALA A 642 -39.25 8.88 5.58
CA ALA A 642 -37.97 9.07 6.27
C ALA A 642 -36.77 8.72 5.38
N ASP A 643 -36.95 8.07 4.22
CA ASP A 643 -35.87 7.75 3.31
C ASP A 643 -35.26 8.99 2.68
N ILE A 644 -33.94 8.93 2.36
CA ILE A 644 -33.25 10.00 1.67
C ILE A 644 -33.16 9.66 0.19
N LEU A 645 -33.80 10.46 -0.66
CA LEU A 645 -33.72 10.28 -2.10
C LEU A 645 -32.37 10.73 -2.64
N LEU A 646 -31.59 9.80 -3.17
CA LEU A 646 -30.27 10.05 -3.78
C LEU A 646 -30.37 10.30 -5.28
N LEU A 647 -31.29 9.61 -5.97
CA LEU A 647 -31.50 9.76 -7.41
C LEU A 647 -32.98 9.52 -7.74
N LYS A 648 -33.56 10.44 -8.50
CA LYS A 648 -34.83 10.26 -9.16
C LYS A 648 -34.69 10.60 -10.63
N GLY A 649 -34.60 9.56 -11.45
CA GLY A 649 -34.41 9.70 -12.90
C GLY A 649 -35.72 10.00 -13.60
N GLN A 650 -35.95 11.26 -14.04
CA GLN A 650 -36.99 11.57 -15.02
C GLN A 650 -36.42 12.51 -16.08
N PRO A 651 -36.01 12.00 -17.25
CA PRO A 651 -36.07 10.58 -17.68
C PRO A 651 -35.10 9.66 -16.90
N PRO A 652 -35.32 8.33 -16.97
CA PRO A 652 -34.40 7.37 -16.34
C PRO A 652 -32.95 7.62 -16.75
N VAL A 653 -32.05 7.50 -15.77
CA VAL A 653 -30.62 7.69 -16.00
C VAL A 653 -30.02 6.45 -16.68
N GLU A 654 -29.66 6.58 -17.95
CA GLU A 654 -29.01 5.49 -18.68
C GLU A 654 -27.56 5.33 -18.23
N VAL A 655 -27.20 4.13 -17.75
CA VAL A 655 -25.83 3.80 -17.44
C VAL A 655 -25.15 3.37 -18.75
N LEU A 656 -24.44 4.32 -19.39
CA LEU A 656 -23.86 4.11 -20.71
C LEU A 656 -22.89 2.94 -20.72
N PRO A 657 -23.05 2.00 -21.67
CA PRO A 657 -22.09 0.92 -21.81
C PRO A 657 -20.72 1.48 -22.27
N PRO A 658 -19.63 0.90 -21.82
CA PRO A 658 -18.28 1.42 -22.05
C PRO A 658 -17.71 1.15 -23.47
N GLY A 659 -18.54 0.99 -24.46
CA GLY A 659 -18.14 0.66 -25.83
C GLY A 659 -17.92 -0.83 -26.07
N ASN A 660 -17.26 -1.19 -27.16
CA ASN A 660 -17.05 -2.58 -27.60
C ASN A 660 -15.87 -3.30 -26.92
N LYS A 661 -15.48 -2.92 -25.73
CA LYS A 661 -14.37 -3.53 -24.99
C LYS A 661 -14.87 -4.13 -23.69
N ASP A 662 -14.34 -5.31 -23.33
CA ASP A 662 -14.51 -5.84 -21.98
C ASP A 662 -14.01 -4.83 -20.96
N VAL A 663 -14.83 -4.56 -19.96
CA VAL A 663 -14.53 -3.52 -18.99
C VAL A 663 -13.76 -4.08 -17.81
N MET A 664 -12.65 -3.46 -17.55
CA MET A 664 -11.94 -3.58 -16.29
C MET A 664 -12.78 -2.98 -15.15
N PRO A 665 -12.71 -3.49 -13.93
CA PRO A 665 -13.45 -2.95 -12.79
C PRO A 665 -13.26 -1.46 -12.63
N GLY A 666 -14.35 -0.76 -12.37
CA GLY A 666 -14.34 0.62 -11.90
C GLY A 666 -14.48 1.71 -12.95
N ILE A 667 -14.90 1.43 -14.20
CA ILE A 667 -15.14 2.49 -15.15
C ILE A 667 -16.34 3.32 -14.71
N LEU A 668 -16.11 4.60 -14.47
CA LEU A 668 -17.14 5.58 -14.17
C LEU A 668 -18.04 5.78 -15.40
N ALA A 669 -19.29 5.37 -15.27
CA ALA A 669 -20.31 5.63 -16.29
C ALA A 669 -21.01 6.98 -16.05
N GLN A 670 -21.25 7.32 -14.78
CA GLN A 670 -21.92 8.57 -14.42
C GLN A 670 -21.65 8.97 -12.98
N ARG A 671 -21.54 10.28 -12.73
CA ARG A 671 -21.45 10.90 -11.43
C ARG A 671 -22.66 11.77 -11.17
N VAL A 672 -23.25 11.65 -9.99
CA VAL A 672 -24.36 12.45 -9.50
C VAL A 672 -23.90 13.20 -8.27
N GLU A 673 -23.82 14.52 -8.34
CA GLU A 673 -23.53 15.35 -7.17
C GLU A 673 -24.76 15.39 -6.26
N LEU A 674 -24.57 15.02 -4.99
CA LEU A 674 -25.63 15.05 -3.99
C LEU A 674 -25.58 16.41 -3.28
N SER A 675 -26.50 17.29 -3.63
CA SER A 675 -26.68 18.55 -2.91
C SER A 675 -27.94 18.49 -2.07
N LYS A 676 -27.86 18.93 -0.82
CA LYS A 676 -29.07 19.17 -0.04
C LYS A 676 -29.84 20.32 -0.73
N ALA A 677 -30.85 19.99 -1.52
CA ALA A 677 -31.82 20.98 -1.96
C ALA A 677 -32.51 21.51 -0.72
N VAL A 678 -32.20 22.74 -0.36
CA VAL A 678 -32.88 23.47 0.68
C VAL A 678 -34.24 23.91 0.11
N GLY A 679 -35.30 23.30 0.57
CA GLY A 679 -36.66 23.77 0.30
C GLY A 679 -37.63 22.63 0.05
N GLU A 680 -38.56 22.52 0.93
CA GLU A 680 -39.83 21.84 0.89
C GLU A 680 -40.20 21.08 -0.39
N GLN A 681 -40.33 19.75 -0.24
CA GLN A 681 -40.89 18.82 -1.22
C GLN A 681 -40.03 18.54 -2.48
N GLY A 682 -39.20 17.58 -2.38
CA GLY A 682 -38.58 16.89 -3.53
C GLY A 682 -37.16 17.31 -3.81
N SER A 683 -36.25 16.45 -3.50
CA SER A 683 -34.82 16.58 -3.86
C SER A 683 -34.68 16.73 -5.37
N ALA A 684 -34.26 17.87 -5.86
CA ALA A 684 -33.94 18.09 -7.26
C ALA A 684 -32.50 17.69 -7.53
N PHE A 685 -32.30 16.73 -8.42
CA PHE A 685 -31.00 16.29 -8.89
C PHE A 685 -30.55 17.09 -10.11
N MET A 686 -29.33 17.56 -10.10
CA MET A 686 -28.67 18.03 -11.30
C MET A 686 -27.74 16.96 -11.84
N VAL A 687 -28.09 16.41 -13.00
CA VAL A 687 -27.21 15.53 -13.77
C VAL A 687 -26.31 16.42 -14.63
N GLY A 688 -25.03 16.43 -14.34
CA GLY A 688 -23.99 16.98 -15.21
C GLY A 688 -23.99 18.49 -15.34
N ALA A 689 -23.37 19.18 -14.38
CA ALA A 689 -22.70 20.45 -14.64
C ALA A 689 -21.54 20.62 -13.67
N SER A 690 -20.36 20.77 -14.24
CA SER A 690 -19.11 21.10 -13.55
C SER A 690 -19.06 22.60 -13.21
N ASP A 691 -20.01 23.11 -12.46
CA ASP A 691 -19.99 24.50 -12.02
C ASP A 691 -20.17 24.59 -10.50
N GLY A 692 -19.08 24.66 -9.88
CA GLY A 692 -18.58 25.19 -8.64
C GLY A 692 -19.52 25.73 -7.55
N ALA A 693 -20.69 25.13 -7.31
CA ALA A 693 -21.43 25.34 -6.06
C ALA A 693 -21.31 24.06 -5.22
N ALA A 694 -20.44 24.09 -4.22
CA ALA A 694 -20.37 23.03 -3.23
C ALA A 694 -21.73 22.88 -2.53
N GLY A 695 -22.52 21.90 -2.95
CA GLY A 695 -23.74 21.50 -2.27
C GLY A 695 -23.39 21.02 -0.85
N LYS A 696 -24.30 21.24 0.10
CA LYS A 696 -24.14 20.79 1.48
C LYS A 696 -24.19 19.26 1.49
N ALA A 697 -23.16 18.60 2.02
CA ALA A 697 -23.08 17.15 2.14
C ALA A 697 -24.32 16.56 2.86
N LEU A 698 -24.69 15.32 2.48
CA LEU A 698 -25.76 14.56 3.11
C LEU A 698 -25.23 13.78 4.32
N ASP A 699 -26.02 13.73 5.39
CA ASP A 699 -25.81 12.85 6.51
C ASP A 699 -26.63 11.56 6.31
N LEU A 700 -25.94 10.46 6.03
CA LEU A 700 -26.49 9.13 5.85
C LEU A 700 -26.16 8.18 7.01
N THR A 701 -25.76 8.67 8.18
CA THR A 701 -25.37 7.84 9.35
C THR A 701 -26.49 6.91 9.83
N LYS A 702 -27.76 7.23 9.52
CA LYS A 702 -28.93 6.41 9.78
C LYS A 702 -29.62 5.93 8.48
N HIS A 703 -28.91 5.85 7.36
CA HIS A 703 -29.41 5.53 6.04
C HIS A 703 -28.38 4.76 5.23
N ARG A 704 -27.80 3.72 5.80
CA ARG A 704 -26.64 3.02 5.21
C ARG A 704 -27.02 1.97 4.15
N ALA A 705 -28.29 1.57 4.08
CA ALA A 705 -28.80 0.66 3.06
C ALA A 705 -29.43 1.45 1.89
N LEU A 706 -29.32 0.91 0.67
CA LEU A 706 -29.92 1.52 -0.52
C LEU A 706 -31.05 0.66 -1.08
N ALA A 707 -32.13 1.31 -1.55
CA ALA A 707 -33.09 0.73 -2.48
C ALA A 707 -32.83 1.32 -3.87
N VAL A 708 -32.61 0.44 -4.85
CA VAL A 708 -32.27 0.84 -6.22
C VAL A 708 -33.28 0.26 -7.17
N ARG A 709 -33.99 1.09 -7.91
CA ARG A 709 -34.92 0.68 -8.96
C ARG A 709 -34.24 0.78 -10.32
N LEU A 710 -34.11 -0.36 -10.97
CA LEU A 710 -33.39 -0.54 -12.23
C LEU A 710 -34.36 -1.05 -13.32
N GLU A 711 -34.12 -0.63 -14.55
CA GLU A 711 -34.64 -1.22 -15.78
C GLU A 711 -33.46 -1.85 -16.54
N VAL A 712 -33.53 -3.16 -16.78
CA VAL A 712 -32.47 -3.92 -17.44
C VAL A 712 -33.04 -4.58 -18.70
N GLU A 713 -32.45 -4.25 -19.85
CA GLU A 713 -32.81 -4.78 -21.16
C GLU A 713 -31.63 -5.52 -21.80
N GLY A 714 -31.90 -6.51 -22.61
CA GLY A 714 -30.88 -7.28 -23.34
C GLY A 714 -31.00 -8.78 -23.12
N PRO A 715 -30.11 -9.59 -23.70
CA PRO A 715 -30.16 -11.06 -23.53
C PRO A 715 -29.91 -11.50 -22.08
N GLU A 716 -30.51 -12.61 -21.71
CA GLU A 716 -30.23 -13.25 -20.40
C GLU A 716 -28.78 -13.73 -20.35
N GLN A 717 -28.15 -13.62 -19.19
CA GLN A 717 -26.77 -14.02 -18.97
C GLN A 717 -26.68 -14.98 -17.78
N ALA A 718 -25.74 -15.95 -17.85
CA ALA A 718 -25.43 -16.79 -16.71
C ALA A 718 -24.90 -15.93 -15.54
N SER A 719 -25.12 -16.37 -14.31
CA SER A 719 -24.71 -15.63 -13.12
C SER A 719 -23.19 -15.39 -13.04
N THR A 720 -22.38 -16.31 -13.58
CA THR A 720 -20.92 -16.21 -13.63
C THR A 720 -20.42 -15.13 -14.61
N ASP A 721 -21.20 -14.79 -15.62
CA ASP A 721 -20.83 -13.84 -16.68
C ASP A 721 -21.71 -12.60 -16.71
N SER A 722 -22.57 -12.40 -15.70
CA SER A 722 -23.45 -11.24 -15.62
C SER A 722 -22.65 -9.94 -15.50
N ALA A 723 -23.21 -8.88 -16.08
CA ALA A 723 -22.73 -7.53 -15.81
C ALA A 723 -23.00 -7.17 -14.34
N VAL A 724 -22.09 -6.41 -13.75
CA VAL A 724 -22.18 -5.94 -12.36
C VAL A 724 -22.12 -4.42 -12.35
N LEU A 725 -23.20 -3.81 -11.87
CA LEU A 725 -23.27 -2.38 -11.60
C LEU A 725 -22.80 -2.10 -10.18
N ASN A 726 -21.91 -1.13 -10.05
CA ASN A 726 -21.50 -0.58 -8.77
C ASN A 726 -22.15 0.79 -8.55
N LEU A 727 -22.81 0.93 -7.42
CA LEU A 727 -23.26 2.21 -6.90
C LEU A 727 -22.27 2.60 -5.79
N GLN A 728 -21.51 3.65 -6.02
CA GLN A 728 -20.48 4.10 -5.10
C GLN A 728 -20.88 5.44 -4.50
N LEU A 729 -21.07 5.47 -3.18
CA LEU A 729 -21.16 6.73 -2.45
C LEU A 729 -19.76 7.32 -2.27
N GLU A 730 -19.63 8.62 -2.43
CA GLU A 730 -18.39 9.37 -2.21
C GLU A 730 -18.60 10.36 -1.07
N ALA A 731 -17.71 10.33 -0.08
CA ALA A 731 -17.66 11.31 0.99
C ALA A 731 -16.73 12.49 0.63
N GLY A 732 -16.91 13.61 1.31
CA GLY A 732 -16.15 14.84 1.06
C GLY A 732 -14.64 14.69 1.31
N ASN A 733 -14.23 13.75 2.16
CA ASN A 733 -12.83 13.41 2.40
C ASN A 733 -12.25 12.40 1.40
N LYS A 734 -12.95 12.15 0.28
CA LYS A 734 -12.55 11.19 -0.76
C LYS A 734 -12.49 9.73 -0.29
N THR A 735 -13.23 9.38 0.75
CA THR A 735 -13.53 7.99 1.04
C THR A 735 -14.77 7.54 0.29
N TYR A 736 -14.90 6.25 0.07
CA TYR A 736 -15.92 5.68 -0.80
C TYR A 736 -16.60 4.49 -0.13
N ARG A 737 -17.87 4.24 -0.49
CA ARG A 737 -18.62 3.06 -0.08
C ARG A 737 -19.31 2.45 -1.28
N ASP A 738 -19.01 1.18 -1.55
CA ASP A 738 -19.46 0.46 -2.74
C ASP A 738 -20.64 -0.47 -2.46
N TYR A 739 -21.60 -0.45 -3.35
CA TYR A 739 -22.74 -1.36 -3.39
C TYR A 739 -22.80 -2.01 -4.77
N TYR A 740 -23.07 -3.31 -4.83
CA TYR A 740 -22.99 -4.07 -6.07
C TYR A 740 -24.34 -4.70 -6.43
N VAL A 741 -24.69 -4.64 -7.71
CA VAL A 741 -25.90 -5.26 -8.26
C VAL A 741 -25.51 -6.14 -9.43
N ASP A 742 -25.79 -7.45 -9.31
CA ASP A 742 -25.72 -8.37 -10.44
C ASP A 742 -26.92 -8.18 -11.35
N LEU A 743 -26.66 -7.89 -12.61
CA LEU A 743 -27.70 -7.66 -13.60
C LEU A 743 -28.11 -8.97 -14.29
N THR A 744 -28.48 -9.99 -13.48
CA THR A 744 -28.96 -11.29 -13.94
C THR A 744 -30.43 -11.28 -14.33
N PHE A 745 -31.21 -10.26 -13.95
CA PHE A 745 -32.65 -10.12 -14.24
C PHE A 745 -32.90 -9.25 -15.47
N ARG A 746 -34.14 -9.26 -15.95
CA ARG A 746 -34.62 -8.39 -17.02
C ARG A 746 -35.91 -7.71 -16.59
N GLY A 747 -36.21 -6.54 -17.23
CA GLY A 747 -37.33 -5.69 -16.87
C GLY A 747 -37.02 -4.76 -15.68
N THR A 748 -38.05 -4.26 -15.04
CA THR A 748 -37.92 -3.33 -13.91
C THR A 748 -37.90 -4.11 -12.59
N LYS A 749 -36.92 -3.82 -11.75
CA LYS A 749 -36.77 -4.43 -10.41
C LYS A 749 -36.28 -3.40 -9.41
N THR A 750 -36.81 -3.46 -8.18
CA THR A 750 -36.21 -2.78 -7.03
C THR A 750 -35.32 -3.77 -6.29
N VAL A 751 -34.04 -3.43 -6.14
CA VAL A 751 -33.02 -4.22 -5.44
C VAL A 751 -32.71 -3.53 -4.13
N LEU A 752 -32.76 -4.28 -3.04
CA LEU A 752 -32.33 -3.81 -1.71
C LEU A 752 -30.86 -4.16 -1.53
N LEU A 753 -30.07 -3.16 -1.22
CA LEU A 753 -28.63 -3.25 -1.01
C LEU A 753 -28.34 -2.85 0.44
N PRO A 754 -28.23 -3.80 1.35
CA PRO A 754 -27.83 -3.51 2.73
C PRO A 754 -26.40 -2.95 2.74
N GLU A 755 -26.00 -2.38 3.87
CA GLU A 755 -24.64 -1.89 4.01
C GLU A 755 -23.60 -2.95 3.60
N PRO A 756 -22.59 -2.60 2.79
CA PRO A 756 -21.57 -3.52 2.33
C PRO A 756 -20.77 -4.15 3.47
N GLY A 757 -20.35 -5.37 3.30
CA GLY A 757 -19.53 -6.13 4.24
C GLY A 757 -20.13 -7.46 4.68
N ALA A 758 -21.37 -7.77 4.25
CA ALA A 758 -22.04 -9.00 4.66
C ALA A 758 -22.20 -10.06 3.58
N SER A 759 -22.08 -9.75 2.28
CA SER A 759 -22.53 -10.69 1.25
C SER A 759 -21.63 -10.92 0.05
N ARG A 760 -20.60 -10.10 -0.18
CA ARG A 760 -19.66 -10.35 -1.28
C ARG A 760 -18.24 -10.01 -0.89
N THR A 761 -17.33 -10.92 -1.21
CA THR A 761 -15.90 -10.68 -1.08
C THR A 761 -15.40 -9.87 -2.28
N LEU A 762 -14.45 -8.97 -2.06
CA LEU A 762 -13.80 -8.24 -3.15
C LEU A 762 -13.16 -9.21 -4.16
N ALA A 763 -12.77 -10.40 -3.73
CA ALA A 763 -12.24 -11.45 -4.58
C ALA A 763 -13.18 -11.86 -5.72
N GLU A 764 -14.51 -11.75 -5.54
CA GLU A 764 -15.49 -12.08 -6.57
C GLU A 764 -15.46 -11.11 -7.77
N PHE A 765 -14.94 -9.91 -7.56
CA PHE A 765 -14.84 -8.88 -8.59
C PHE A 765 -13.45 -8.77 -9.22
N ARG A 766 -12.57 -9.71 -8.92
CA ARG A 766 -11.25 -9.70 -9.52
C ARG A 766 -11.31 -9.81 -11.04
N PRO A 767 -10.72 -8.86 -11.72
CA PRO A 767 -9.55 -9.08 -12.53
C PRO A 767 -8.50 -8.01 -12.27
N ALA A 768 -7.24 -8.36 -12.40
CA ALA A 768 -6.06 -7.53 -12.46
C ALA A 768 -5.98 -6.30 -11.53
N PRO A 769 -4.84 -5.98 -11.01
CA PRO A 769 -4.68 -4.88 -10.07
C PRO A 769 -5.02 -3.55 -10.77
N SER A 770 -6.25 -3.10 -10.64
CA SER A 770 -6.52 -1.69 -10.78
C SER A 770 -6.46 -1.09 -9.39
N ASN A 771 -5.75 0.01 -9.21
CA ASN A 771 -5.74 0.83 -8.00
C ASN A 771 -7.12 1.38 -7.65
N TYR A 772 -8.17 0.87 -8.33
CA TYR A 772 -9.48 1.37 -8.22
C TYR A 772 -10.21 0.70 -7.05
N GLN A 773 -10.34 1.42 -6.00
CA GLN A 773 -11.42 1.46 -5.02
C GLN A 773 -11.87 0.15 -4.34
N PHE A 774 -11.14 -0.92 -4.49
CA PHE A 774 -11.30 -2.06 -3.61
C PHE A 774 -11.06 -1.67 -2.16
N LYS A 775 -10.19 -0.71 -1.98
CA LYS A 775 -9.97 -0.04 -0.70
C LYS A 775 -11.28 0.56 -0.17
N ALA A 776 -12.17 1.05 -1.04
CA ALA A 776 -13.38 1.72 -0.63
C ALA A 776 -14.36 0.85 0.18
N ALA A 777 -14.44 -0.45 -0.12
CA ALA A 777 -15.28 -1.37 0.67
C ALA A 777 -14.61 -1.87 1.95
N THR A 778 -13.29 -1.72 2.07
CA THR A 778 -12.48 -2.19 3.20
C THR A 778 -12.07 -1.08 4.16
N TYR A 779 -12.09 0.20 3.73
CA TYR A 779 -11.76 1.35 4.56
C TYR A 779 -13.00 1.94 5.23
N SER A 780 -12.81 2.69 6.31
CA SER A 780 -13.88 3.48 6.92
C SER A 780 -14.43 4.50 5.93
N PHE A 781 -15.74 4.74 6.02
CA PHE A 781 -16.48 5.65 5.14
C PHE A 781 -17.24 6.65 5.97
N ASN A 782 -17.10 7.93 5.67
CA ASN A 782 -17.80 9.00 6.39
C ASN A 782 -19.23 9.19 5.88
N TYR A 783 -20.16 8.44 6.45
CA TYR A 783 -21.60 8.57 6.16
C TYR A 783 -22.17 9.94 6.54
N GLY A 784 -21.56 10.68 7.46
CA GLY A 784 -22.02 12.02 7.87
C GLY A 784 -21.71 13.12 6.83
N ASN A 785 -20.95 12.81 5.77
CA ASN A 785 -20.47 13.81 4.82
C ASN A 785 -20.48 13.28 3.37
N VAL A 786 -21.60 12.74 2.90
CA VAL A 786 -21.72 12.16 1.56
C VAL A 786 -22.02 13.24 0.53
N VAL A 787 -21.18 13.32 -0.51
CA VAL A 787 -21.23 14.41 -1.51
C VAL A 787 -21.63 13.94 -2.90
N ALA A 788 -21.42 12.67 -3.25
CA ALA A 788 -21.78 12.16 -4.57
C ALA A 788 -22.18 10.69 -4.57
N LEU A 789 -22.93 10.31 -5.61
CA LEU A 789 -23.23 8.95 -6.01
C LEU A 789 -22.59 8.70 -7.39
N ASN A 790 -21.69 7.75 -7.47
CA ASN A 790 -21.07 7.33 -8.71
C ASN A 790 -21.69 6.03 -9.20
N LEU A 791 -22.09 5.97 -10.46
CA LEU A 791 -22.52 4.74 -11.14
C LEU A 791 -21.36 4.23 -11.96
N ARG A 792 -20.95 2.99 -11.71
CA ARG A 792 -19.75 2.39 -12.31
C ARG A 792 -20.00 0.98 -12.78
N TRP A 793 -19.24 0.56 -13.78
CA TRP A 793 -19.23 -0.83 -14.23
C TRP A 793 -18.09 -1.56 -13.51
N MET A 794 -18.40 -2.56 -12.73
CA MET A 794 -17.40 -3.47 -12.16
C MET A 794 -17.10 -4.64 -13.10
N ARG A 795 -18.09 -5.08 -13.82
CA ARG A 795 -17.97 -6.05 -14.91
C ARG A 795 -19.02 -5.72 -15.97
N TYR A 796 -18.57 -5.65 -17.19
CA TYR A 796 -19.44 -5.47 -18.35
C TYR A 796 -18.87 -6.28 -19.51
N PRO A 797 -19.41 -7.47 -19.83
CA PRO A 797 -18.99 -8.24 -20.98
C PRO A 797 -19.35 -7.49 -22.27
N ALA A 798 -18.37 -7.24 -23.16
CA ALA A 798 -18.58 -6.46 -24.39
C ALA A 798 -19.65 -7.07 -25.32
N SER A 799 -19.80 -8.39 -25.28
CA SER A 799 -20.83 -9.14 -26.03
C SER A 799 -22.22 -9.11 -25.40
N SER A 800 -22.41 -8.47 -24.22
CA SER A 800 -23.65 -8.56 -23.46
C SER A 800 -24.84 -7.90 -24.14
N GLY A 801 -24.63 -6.85 -24.92
CA GLY A 801 -25.71 -6.06 -25.51
C GLY A 801 -26.69 -5.47 -24.46
N LEU A 802 -26.26 -5.38 -23.21
CA LEU A 802 -27.07 -5.04 -22.06
C LEU A 802 -27.24 -3.53 -21.95
N ARG A 803 -28.46 -3.10 -21.68
CA ARG A 803 -28.78 -1.73 -21.30
C ARG A 803 -29.29 -1.70 -19.87
N CYS A 804 -28.80 -0.77 -19.08
CA CYS A 804 -29.22 -0.55 -17.71
C CYS A 804 -29.63 0.90 -17.51
N ARG A 805 -30.83 1.12 -16.98
CA ARG A 805 -31.33 2.44 -16.58
C ARG A 805 -31.62 2.45 -15.09
N VAL A 806 -31.17 3.47 -14.41
CA VAL A 806 -31.48 3.73 -12.99
C VAL A 806 -32.64 4.70 -12.92
N THR A 807 -33.75 4.28 -12.34
CA THR A 807 -34.95 5.11 -12.20
C THR A 807 -35.07 5.76 -10.83
N LEU A 808 -34.52 5.10 -9.78
CA LEU A 808 -34.57 5.58 -8.41
C LEU A 808 -33.40 5.01 -7.61
N VAL A 809 -32.83 5.82 -6.74
CA VAL A 809 -31.93 5.38 -5.65
C VAL A 809 -32.36 6.08 -4.37
N GLU A 810 -32.71 5.32 -3.36
CA GLU A 810 -33.10 5.81 -2.03
C GLU A 810 -32.15 5.23 -0.99
N ALA A 811 -31.66 6.06 -0.08
CA ALA A 811 -31.00 5.62 1.13
C ALA A 811 -32.08 5.39 2.20
N LEU A 812 -32.24 4.13 2.60
CA LEU A 812 -33.33 3.70 3.47
C LEU A 812 -33.10 4.10 4.91
N ALA A 813 -34.13 4.62 5.55
CA ALA A 813 -34.07 4.94 6.97
C ALA A 813 -33.85 3.67 7.83
N GLU A 814 -32.92 3.74 8.72
CA GLU A 814 -32.64 2.70 9.72
C GLU A 814 -33.34 3.03 11.03
N ARG A 815 -34.02 2.05 11.58
CA ARG A 815 -34.73 2.15 12.86
C ARG A 815 -34.13 1.20 13.86
N ASP A 816 -33.96 1.65 15.10
CA ASP A 816 -33.45 0.78 16.15
C ASP A 816 -34.47 -0.32 16.48
N SER A 817 -33.96 -1.52 16.67
CA SER A 817 -34.71 -2.73 17.01
C SER A 817 -34.38 -3.20 18.41
N ALA A 818 -35.30 -3.90 19.03
CA ALA A 818 -35.09 -4.57 20.29
C ALA A 818 -35.69 -5.98 20.23
N LEU A 819 -34.91 -6.97 20.64
CA LEU A 819 -35.30 -8.35 20.73
C LEU A 819 -35.26 -8.84 22.18
N LYS A 820 -36.25 -9.62 22.57
CA LYS A 820 -36.26 -10.30 23.87
C LYS A 820 -36.34 -11.80 23.68
N GLN A 821 -35.65 -12.55 24.54
CA GLN A 821 -35.70 -14.00 24.56
C GLN A 821 -35.37 -14.62 23.19
N VAL A 822 -34.22 -14.24 22.61
CA VAL A 822 -33.80 -14.82 21.32
C VAL A 822 -33.52 -16.31 21.48
N GLN A 823 -34.14 -17.12 20.61
CA GLN A 823 -34.07 -18.58 20.63
C GLN A 823 -33.48 -19.08 19.32
N LEU A 824 -32.50 -19.97 19.44
CA LEU A 824 -31.91 -20.71 18.32
C LEU A 824 -32.19 -22.20 18.55
N SER A 825 -32.78 -22.85 17.56
CA SER A 825 -33.17 -24.30 17.69
C SER A 825 -32.85 -25.10 16.43
N THR A 826 -32.34 -26.33 16.63
CA THR A 826 -32.24 -27.39 15.62
C THR A 826 -32.98 -28.61 16.13
N GLY A 827 -33.96 -29.16 15.37
CA GLY A 827 -34.79 -30.27 15.86
C GLY A 827 -35.45 -29.91 17.18
N ASN A 828 -35.18 -30.71 18.23
CA ASN A 828 -35.80 -30.54 19.56
C ASN A 828 -34.93 -29.76 20.57
N ALA A 829 -33.73 -29.39 20.21
CA ALA A 829 -32.85 -28.65 21.12
C ALA A 829 -32.93 -27.16 20.84
N THR A 830 -33.02 -26.37 21.92
CA THR A 830 -33.13 -24.92 21.86
C THR A 830 -32.16 -24.28 22.87
N ILE A 831 -31.42 -23.29 22.42
CA ILE A 831 -30.68 -22.35 23.29
C ILE A 831 -31.41 -21.03 23.32
N THR A 832 -31.54 -20.42 24.49
CA THR A 832 -32.23 -19.14 24.67
C THR A 832 -31.27 -18.11 25.21
N ILE A 833 -31.24 -16.92 24.58
CA ILE A 833 -30.53 -15.74 25.06
C ILE A 833 -31.54 -14.91 25.85
N PRO A 834 -31.51 -14.93 27.18
CA PRO A 834 -32.51 -14.21 27.99
C PRO A 834 -32.26 -12.72 28.04
N GLY A 835 -33.31 -11.96 28.31
CA GLY A 835 -33.25 -10.52 28.39
C GLY A 835 -33.35 -9.80 27.05
N GLU A 836 -33.17 -8.51 27.09
CA GLU A 836 -33.31 -7.65 25.92
C GLU A 836 -31.95 -7.39 25.26
N MET A 837 -31.93 -7.35 23.94
CA MET A 837 -30.81 -6.94 23.09
C MET A 837 -31.33 -5.87 22.13
N THR A 838 -30.65 -4.73 22.05
CA THR A 838 -30.99 -3.62 21.16
C THR A 838 -30.07 -3.62 19.95
N THR A 839 -30.37 -2.80 18.94
CA THR A 839 -29.55 -2.61 17.74
C THR A 839 -28.06 -2.51 18.05
N GLY A 840 -27.25 -3.29 17.36
CA GLY A 840 -25.80 -3.37 17.51
C GLY A 840 -25.34 -4.32 18.62
N ASN A 841 -26.16 -4.60 19.65
CA ASN A 841 -25.79 -5.57 20.68
C ASN A 841 -25.64 -6.94 20.07
N TYR A 842 -24.66 -7.71 20.59
CA TYR A 842 -24.47 -9.10 20.16
C TYR A 842 -24.29 -10.04 21.34
N ALA A 843 -24.66 -11.29 21.12
CA ALA A 843 -24.47 -12.36 22.09
C ALA A 843 -23.55 -13.43 21.49
N GLU A 844 -22.59 -13.92 22.28
CA GLU A 844 -21.70 -15.01 21.91
C GLU A 844 -21.89 -16.22 22.80
N TYR A 845 -21.80 -17.41 22.20
CA TYR A 845 -21.76 -18.70 22.86
C TYR A 845 -20.70 -19.58 22.23
N TRP A 846 -19.75 -20.05 23.03
CA TRP A 846 -18.62 -20.88 22.59
C TRP A 846 -18.75 -22.35 23.01
N GLY A 847 -19.91 -22.78 23.54
CA GLY A 847 -20.11 -24.14 24.02
C GLY A 847 -19.60 -24.37 25.46
N ASP A 848 -19.22 -23.33 26.15
CA ASP A 848 -18.63 -23.33 27.51
C ASP A 848 -19.68 -23.20 28.65
N GLY A 849 -20.97 -23.32 28.32
CA GLY A 849 -22.08 -23.21 29.28
C GLY A 849 -22.46 -21.77 29.62
N SER A 850 -21.91 -20.76 28.93
CA SER A 850 -22.18 -19.36 29.20
C SER A 850 -22.42 -18.56 27.92
N ILE A 851 -23.51 -17.81 27.87
CA ILE A 851 -23.77 -16.80 26.83
C ILE A 851 -23.30 -15.44 27.37
N ARG A 852 -22.48 -14.74 26.61
CA ARG A 852 -22.02 -13.40 26.91
C ARG A 852 -22.69 -12.41 25.98
N VAL A 853 -23.29 -11.36 26.52
CA VAL A 853 -23.95 -10.31 25.74
C VAL A 853 -23.13 -9.04 25.84
N PHE A 854 -22.83 -8.47 24.69
CA PHE A 854 -21.99 -7.29 24.56
C PHE A 854 -22.75 -6.15 23.88
N ASP A 855 -22.30 -4.92 24.11
CA ASP A 855 -22.68 -3.77 23.31
C ASP A 855 -21.93 -3.75 21.96
N PRO A 856 -22.23 -2.79 21.06
CA PRO A 856 -21.52 -2.68 19.76
C PRO A 856 -20.00 -2.51 19.89
N ASN A 857 -19.51 -1.95 20.99
CA ASN A 857 -18.09 -1.79 21.25
C ASN A 857 -17.44 -3.01 21.96
N GLY A 858 -18.19 -4.10 22.12
CA GLY A 858 -17.66 -5.29 22.80
C GLY A 858 -17.57 -5.17 24.32
N VAL A 859 -18.20 -4.16 24.92
CA VAL A 859 -18.29 -4.07 26.38
C VAL A 859 -19.28 -5.10 26.90
N LEU A 860 -18.85 -5.96 27.82
CA LEU A 860 -19.67 -7.01 28.38
C LEU A 860 -20.82 -6.42 29.19
N LEU A 861 -22.04 -6.61 28.72
CA LEU A 861 -23.26 -6.15 29.40
C LEU A 861 -23.73 -7.16 30.45
N ARG A 862 -23.68 -8.45 30.14
CA ARG A 862 -24.09 -9.53 31.05
C ARG A 862 -23.56 -10.89 30.59
N THR A 863 -23.44 -11.79 31.53
CA THR A 863 -23.20 -13.21 31.29
C THR A 863 -24.37 -13.99 31.85
N VAL A 864 -24.89 -14.96 31.12
CA VAL A 864 -26.01 -15.80 31.52
C VAL A 864 -25.66 -17.25 31.31
N PRO A 865 -26.13 -18.17 32.21
CA PRO A 865 -25.95 -19.59 32.00
C PRO A 865 -26.66 -20.04 30.70
N ALA A 866 -26.02 -20.92 29.97
CA ALA A 866 -26.61 -21.58 28.80
C ALA A 866 -26.96 -23.04 29.13
N ASN A 867 -28.13 -23.47 28.69
CA ASN A 867 -28.43 -24.91 28.62
C ASN A 867 -27.57 -25.57 27.53
N GLN A 868 -27.48 -26.87 27.49
CA GLN A 868 -26.88 -27.54 26.35
C GLN A 868 -27.59 -27.08 25.07
N GLY A 869 -26.84 -26.41 24.21
CA GLY A 869 -27.34 -25.86 22.96
C GLY A 869 -27.59 -26.92 21.90
N PRO A 870 -28.17 -26.51 20.76
CA PRO A 870 -28.34 -27.40 19.60
C PRO A 870 -27.01 -27.99 19.16
N GLN A 871 -27.08 -29.19 18.58
CA GLN A 871 -25.94 -29.85 17.93
C GLN A 871 -26.04 -29.62 16.43
N LEU A 872 -24.92 -29.26 15.81
CA LEU A 872 -24.77 -29.27 14.37
C LEU A 872 -24.23 -30.63 13.92
N LYS A 873 -24.92 -31.23 12.96
CA LYS A 873 -24.45 -32.41 12.26
C LYS A 873 -23.44 -32.01 11.18
N ALA A 874 -22.56 -32.92 10.79
CA ALA A 874 -21.76 -32.76 9.59
C ALA A 874 -22.68 -32.56 8.38
N GLY A 875 -22.34 -31.54 7.52
CA GLY A 875 -23.18 -31.16 6.39
C GLY A 875 -24.17 -30.04 6.70
N GLU A 876 -25.32 -30.05 6.02
CA GLU A 876 -26.34 -29.00 6.11
C GLU A 876 -27.22 -29.14 7.36
N ASN A 877 -27.46 -28.01 8.02
CA ASN A 877 -28.28 -27.91 9.22
C ASN A 877 -29.29 -26.78 9.08
N LYS A 878 -30.53 -27.07 9.43
CA LYS A 878 -31.58 -26.08 9.48
C LYS A 878 -31.69 -25.51 10.89
N LEU A 879 -31.49 -24.20 11.02
CA LEU A 879 -31.60 -23.48 12.28
C LEU A 879 -32.82 -22.55 12.26
N MET A 880 -33.67 -22.70 13.28
CA MET A 880 -34.84 -21.85 13.49
C MET A 880 -34.50 -20.70 14.44
N LEU A 881 -34.88 -19.50 14.07
CA LEU A 881 -34.70 -18.29 14.85
C LEU A 881 -36.06 -17.75 15.34
N ARG A 882 -36.20 -17.50 16.65
CA ARG A 882 -37.40 -16.93 17.25
C ARG A 882 -37.04 -15.89 18.32
N ALA A 883 -37.89 -14.89 18.51
CA ALA A 883 -37.80 -13.93 19.61
C ALA A 883 -39.18 -13.31 19.87
N ALA A 884 -39.31 -12.55 20.93
CA ALA A 884 -40.45 -11.67 21.11
C ALA A 884 -40.24 -10.38 20.29
N GLY A 885 -41.03 -10.24 19.22
CA GLY A 885 -40.95 -9.19 18.20
C GLY A 885 -40.18 -9.55 16.93
N PRO A 886 -40.56 -8.93 15.81
CA PRO A 886 -39.80 -9.07 14.56
C PRO A 886 -38.53 -8.24 14.61
N ALA A 887 -37.47 -8.72 14.00
CA ALA A 887 -36.25 -7.93 13.73
C ALA A 887 -35.35 -8.65 12.73
N THR A 888 -34.30 -8.00 12.28
CA THR A 888 -33.20 -8.60 11.51
C THR A 888 -32.02 -8.87 12.44
N VAL A 889 -31.41 -10.02 12.32
CA VAL A 889 -30.14 -10.35 13.01
C VAL A 889 -29.08 -10.76 12.00
N LYS A 890 -27.82 -10.53 12.37
CA LYS A 890 -26.66 -11.20 11.77
C LYS A 890 -26.28 -12.36 12.68
N LEU A 891 -26.49 -13.58 12.18
CA LEU A 891 -26.01 -14.78 12.87
C LEU A 891 -24.69 -15.18 12.25
N THR A 892 -23.67 -15.39 13.07
CA THR A 892 -22.41 -16.03 12.69
C THR A 892 -22.36 -17.38 13.41
N ALA A 893 -22.48 -18.46 12.65
CA ALA A 893 -22.25 -19.80 13.17
C ALA A 893 -20.74 -20.07 13.16
N ILE A 894 -20.23 -20.67 14.24
CA ILE A 894 -18.81 -20.94 14.43
C ILE A 894 -18.65 -22.45 14.50
N THR A 895 -17.88 -23.01 13.56
CA THR A 895 -17.56 -24.45 13.53
C THR A 895 -16.06 -24.65 13.52
N THR A 896 -15.58 -25.69 14.20
CA THR A 896 -14.16 -26.00 14.34
C THR A 896 -13.94 -27.50 14.13
N GLU A 897 -12.79 -27.85 13.58
CA GLU A 897 -12.26 -29.21 13.68
C GLU A 897 -11.94 -29.53 15.16
N LYS A 898 -12.17 -30.78 15.61
CA LYS A 898 -11.88 -31.20 16.99
C LYS A 898 -10.41 -31.52 17.19
#